data_74050f1c836c8375b15c96dbd8795067
#
_entry.id   74050f1c836c8375b15c96dbd8795067
#
_cell.length_a   1.000
_cell.length_b   1.000
_cell.length_c   1.000
_cell.angle_alpha   90.00
_cell.angle_beta   90.00
_cell.angle_gamma   90.00
#
_symmetry.space_group_name_H-M   'P 1'
#
loop_
_entity.id
_entity.type
_entity.pdbx_description
1 polymer ?
#
loop_
_entity_poly.entity_id
_entity_poly.type
_entity_poly.pdbx_seq_one_letter_code
_entity_poly.pdbx_strand_id
1 'polypeptide(L)'
;MTNNDVRSKLRPQPTAVAVAVSMLLLGTGAGAATAAPAPPAAVGLEPAQPGPAAPAPPLTNLRHLDFLMDTVPLAPVEGHTTYQLDQTPSAQAPWTYADKKADGSYARIGGGDLDPATGHWTQGAYNADDIARTAVVYLRHWQQTGDAASRERAFQTLRSLTYLQTVSGPNTGNVVLWQQADGTLTPSAKPVELPDPSDSAESYWLARTVWALGEGYAAFAAADPAFASFLQERLHLALGSLNKQSLGRYGSYDSADGVQVPAWLIAGGADASAEAVLGLAAYARAEPDDGLATTALTRLSEGVAAMSSGSGTEWPFGAILPWNKSQTLWHAWGGLAPAAAATAADVLDQPRLLEAAVKDSAQFTPQLLAAGGPDNAWSPTPGEAQIAYGVDSRVQSLVATADAANAPGLLDLAAIAAGWFFGANPSGAPAYHPATGTAIDGIEPDGRVNPNSGAESTIHALLTMLALDARPELKAQALGINRTVSTHGLSVVEAESGTITGGGTVVKPASAWTGEANISGGAYVALAAGASLSVPLPAADEPRNIYPIVNQGIAPSGSTSWTTAKGPLGTTRNGGAGAQGITDAPGILFPFTLQRALPAGAAAVVGTTDGDVALDALLVQPQLSTVSVDGSGGSATLYVSAAKSTTVKAVQLPAGFVMEQQQYDSTGKPVQGNGNDARSGNVTVAPGGFTLVSFVAR
;
A
#
# COMPACT_ATOMS: atom_id res chain seq x y z
N MET A 1 -8.51 -57.92 -10.18
CA MET A 1 -9.76 -57.42 -9.59
C MET A 1 -9.39 -56.10 -8.97
N THR A 2 -9.50 -55.18 -9.74
CA THR A 2 -10.15 -53.87 -9.79
C THR A 2 -9.70 -52.88 -8.72
N ASN A 3 -8.72 -52.06 -9.12
CA ASN A 3 -8.32 -50.80 -8.61
C ASN A 3 -9.40 -49.76 -8.97
N ASN A 4 -10.20 -49.28 -8.01
CA ASN A 4 -11.01 -48.07 -8.11
C ASN A 4 -11.56 -47.80 -6.73
N ASP A 5 -10.94 -46.84 -6.03
CA ASP A 5 -11.58 -45.99 -5.01
C ASP A 5 -10.52 -45.24 -4.16
N VAL A 6 -9.82 -44.27 -4.74
CA VAL A 6 -9.19 -43.17 -4.01
C VAL A 6 -9.09 -41.93 -4.94
N ARG A 7 -10.25 -41.45 -5.37
CA ARG A 7 -10.34 -40.11 -6.01
C ARG A 7 -11.70 -39.48 -5.71
N SER A 8 -11.90 -39.15 -4.44
CA SER A 8 -12.99 -38.20 -4.10
C SER A 8 -12.81 -37.73 -2.64
N LYS A 9 -12.01 -36.74 -2.42
CA LYS A 9 -12.07 -35.80 -1.29
C LYS A 9 -10.85 -34.85 -1.28
N LEU A 10 -10.70 -34.05 -2.31
CA LEU A 10 -9.95 -32.80 -2.26
C LEU A 10 -10.72 -31.78 -3.11
N ARG A 11 -11.76 -31.21 -2.54
CA ARG A 11 -12.27 -29.94 -3.02
C ARG A 11 -11.32 -28.87 -2.49
N PRO A 12 -10.65 -28.09 -3.32
CA PRO A 12 -10.00 -26.87 -2.86
C PRO A 12 -11.11 -25.90 -2.43
N GLN A 13 -11.15 -25.56 -1.16
CA GLN A 13 -11.92 -24.39 -0.72
C GLN A 13 -11.20 -23.13 -1.25
N PRO A 14 -11.93 -22.12 -1.73
CA PRO A 14 -11.31 -20.87 -2.13
C PRO A 14 -10.66 -20.23 -0.91
N THR A 15 -9.36 -20.05 -0.98
CA THR A 15 -8.59 -19.29 0.00
C THR A 15 -8.94 -17.82 -0.18
N ALA A 16 -10.00 -17.38 0.47
CA ALA A 16 -10.21 -15.95 0.65
C ALA A 16 -9.08 -15.45 1.57
N VAL A 17 -8.22 -14.58 1.05
CA VAL A 17 -7.44 -13.70 1.88
C VAL A 17 -8.46 -12.74 2.50
N ALA A 18 -9.05 -13.16 3.60
CA ALA A 18 -9.95 -12.33 4.37
C ALA A 18 -9.06 -11.32 5.13
N VAL A 19 -8.90 -10.15 4.56
CA VAL A 19 -8.67 -8.96 5.36
C VAL A 19 -9.96 -8.83 6.18
N ALA A 20 -9.91 -9.19 7.46
CA ALA A 20 -11.02 -9.02 8.36
C ALA A 20 -11.24 -7.53 8.63
N VAL A 21 -11.95 -6.87 7.73
CA VAL A 21 -12.61 -5.61 8.03
C VAL A 21 -13.91 -5.97 8.73
N SER A 22 -13.89 -5.93 10.06
CA SER A 22 -15.08 -6.14 10.88
C SER A 22 -16.04 -4.96 10.68
N MET A 23 -17.06 -5.13 9.82
CA MET A 23 -18.21 -4.23 9.77
C MET A 23 -19.10 -4.48 10.98
N LEU A 24 -19.17 -3.54 11.89
CA LEU A 24 -20.29 -3.40 12.83
C LEU A 24 -21.05 -2.12 12.50
N LEU A 25 -22.26 -2.29 11.99
CA LEU A 25 -23.28 -1.25 11.86
C LEU A 25 -23.91 -0.99 13.22
N LEU A 26 -24.02 0.27 13.63
CA LEU A 26 -25.18 0.78 14.39
C LEU A 26 -25.16 2.30 14.64
N GLY A 27 -26.24 2.95 14.28
CA GLY A 27 -26.95 3.90 15.14
C GLY A 27 -26.72 5.40 14.98
N THR A 28 -27.68 6.02 14.33
CA THR A 28 -27.88 7.47 14.18
C THR A 28 -28.11 8.21 15.48
N GLY A 29 -27.50 9.41 15.61
CA GLY A 29 -27.86 10.39 16.62
C GLY A 29 -27.36 11.80 16.26
N ALA A 30 -28.28 12.66 15.80
CA ALA A 30 -28.01 14.05 15.50
C ALA A 30 -28.00 14.92 16.77
N GLY A 31 -26.96 15.73 16.96
CA GLY A 31 -26.89 16.73 18.01
C GLY A 31 -26.35 18.04 17.47
N ALA A 32 -27.15 19.11 17.63
CA ALA A 32 -26.88 20.45 17.14
C ALA A 32 -25.78 21.17 17.94
N ALA A 33 -24.85 21.83 17.24
CA ALA A 33 -23.81 22.66 17.84
C ALA A 33 -24.26 24.13 17.91
N THR A 34 -24.12 24.72 19.08
CA THR A 34 -24.30 26.17 19.34
C THR A 34 -22.97 26.90 19.22
N ALA A 35 -23.01 28.07 18.56
CA ALA A 35 -21.86 28.93 18.32
C ALA A 35 -21.42 29.73 19.58
N ALA A 36 -20.12 29.92 19.78
CA ALA A 36 -19.51 30.76 20.81
C ALA A 36 -19.04 32.12 20.22
N PRO A 37 -19.02 33.20 21.02
CA PRO A 37 -18.75 34.56 20.56
C PRO A 37 -17.26 34.90 20.40
N ALA A 38 -16.96 35.89 19.55
CA ALA A 38 -15.64 36.35 19.17
C ALA A 38 -14.96 37.18 20.28
N PRO A 39 -13.62 37.17 20.38
CA PRO A 39 -12.83 37.99 21.33
C PRO A 39 -12.47 39.36 20.76
N PRO A 40 -12.13 40.37 21.64
CA PRO A 40 -11.89 41.73 21.25
C PRO A 40 -10.47 42.00 20.68
N ALA A 41 -10.34 43.08 19.90
CA ALA A 41 -9.18 43.50 19.16
C ALA A 41 -7.96 43.83 20.06
N ALA A 42 -6.77 43.42 19.63
CA ALA A 42 -5.49 43.68 20.29
C ALA A 42 -4.80 44.93 19.73
N VAL A 43 -4.17 45.65 20.64
CA VAL A 43 -3.35 46.85 20.42
C VAL A 43 -1.99 46.45 19.86
N GLY A 44 -1.51 47.20 18.86
CA GLY A 44 -0.26 46.94 18.15
C GLY A 44 1.00 47.09 19.01
N LEU A 45 1.92 46.14 18.80
CA LEU A 45 3.33 46.22 19.19
C LEU A 45 4.19 46.06 17.92
N GLU A 46 5.24 46.86 17.81
CA GLU A 46 6.19 46.83 16.69
C GLU A 46 6.84 45.45 16.51
N PRO A 47 7.17 45.01 15.26
CA PRO A 47 7.70 43.68 15.01
C PRO A 47 9.17 43.59 15.46
N ALA A 48 9.42 42.78 16.48
CA ALA A 48 10.75 42.27 16.76
C ALA A 48 11.21 41.39 15.59
N GLN A 49 12.45 41.52 15.13
CA GLN A 49 13.02 40.63 14.11
C GLN A 49 12.93 39.18 14.60
N PRO A 50 12.46 38.25 13.77
CA PRO A 50 12.37 36.88 14.19
C PRO A 50 13.79 36.30 14.35
N GLY A 51 14.12 35.91 15.56
CA GLY A 51 15.23 34.99 15.82
C GLY A 51 14.94 33.62 15.09
N PRO A 52 15.96 32.74 14.91
CA PRO A 52 15.75 31.47 14.30
C PRO A 52 14.56 30.77 14.98
N ALA A 53 13.55 30.43 14.20
CA ALA A 53 12.35 29.74 14.69
C ALA A 53 12.76 28.48 15.44
N ALA A 54 12.24 28.30 16.66
CA ALA A 54 12.44 27.06 17.40
C ALA A 54 11.94 25.87 16.51
N PRO A 55 12.66 24.75 16.48
CA PRO A 55 12.25 23.60 15.69
C PRO A 55 10.82 23.20 16.08
N ALA A 56 9.99 22.93 15.07
CA ALA A 56 8.62 22.50 15.30
C ALA A 56 8.60 21.22 16.17
N PRO A 57 7.66 21.11 17.12
CA PRO A 57 7.61 19.94 18.01
C PRO A 57 7.50 18.63 17.19
N PRO A 58 8.00 17.49 17.72
CA PRO A 58 7.92 16.22 17.01
C PRO A 58 6.46 15.83 16.80
N LEU A 59 6.18 15.22 15.64
CA LEU A 59 4.88 14.62 15.32
C LEU A 59 4.74 13.24 15.97
N THR A 60 5.86 12.54 16.13
CA THR A 60 5.90 11.20 16.71
C THR A 60 5.52 11.27 18.20
N ASN A 61 4.45 10.54 18.57
CA ASN A 61 3.99 10.43 19.94
C ASN A 61 3.65 8.96 20.24
N LEU A 62 4.50 8.28 21.00
CA LEU A 62 4.40 6.86 21.28
C LEU A 62 3.31 6.50 22.32
N ARG A 63 2.62 7.49 22.92
CA ARG A 63 1.69 7.26 24.03
C ARG A 63 0.62 6.22 23.73
N HIS A 64 0.05 6.20 22.52
CA HIS A 64 -0.98 5.23 22.18
C HIS A 64 -0.37 3.85 21.87
N LEU A 65 0.79 3.78 21.25
CA LEU A 65 1.53 2.53 21.09
C LEU A 65 1.92 1.96 22.46
N ASP A 66 2.41 2.80 23.39
CA ASP A 66 2.70 2.39 24.77
C ASP A 66 1.44 1.90 25.52
N PHE A 67 0.27 2.49 25.22
CA PHE A 67 -1.01 1.99 25.76
C PHE A 67 -1.33 0.60 25.20
N LEU A 68 -1.01 0.29 23.97
CA LEU A 68 -1.23 -1.04 23.40
C LEU A 68 -0.27 -2.10 23.97
N MET A 69 0.91 -1.70 24.44
CA MET A 69 1.91 -2.63 24.99
C MET A 69 1.41 -3.31 26.28
N ASP A 70 1.68 -4.60 26.38
CA ASP A 70 1.46 -5.37 27.60
C ASP A 70 2.65 -6.26 27.89
N THR A 71 2.75 -6.72 29.14
CA THR A 71 3.73 -7.74 29.56
C THR A 71 3.12 -9.11 29.37
N VAL A 72 3.72 -9.91 28.51
CA VAL A 72 3.29 -11.28 28.25
C VAL A 72 4.22 -12.27 28.91
N PRO A 73 3.71 -13.26 29.65
CA PRO A 73 4.52 -14.36 30.19
C PRO A 73 5.00 -15.27 29.06
N LEU A 74 6.23 -15.74 29.14
CA LEU A 74 6.86 -16.64 28.18
C LEU A 74 7.08 -18.01 28.87
N ALA A 75 6.10 -18.90 28.77
CA ALA A 75 6.20 -20.23 29.33
C ALA A 75 7.24 -21.09 28.57
N PRO A 76 7.98 -21.99 29.17
CA PRO A 76 8.83 -22.94 28.47
C PRO A 76 7.97 -23.83 27.55
N VAL A 77 8.17 -23.74 26.26
CA VAL A 77 7.52 -24.55 25.21
C VAL A 77 8.63 -25.16 24.35
N GLU A 78 8.51 -26.45 24.03
CA GLU A 78 9.48 -27.10 23.15
C GLU A 78 9.55 -26.41 21.80
N GLY A 79 10.76 -26.11 21.34
CA GLY A 79 10.98 -25.42 20.09
C GLY A 79 10.84 -23.89 20.16
N HIS A 80 10.52 -23.30 21.31
CA HIS A 80 10.38 -21.87 21.50
C HIS A 80 11.24 -21.34 22.65
N THR A 81 12.07 -20.35 22.35
CA THR A 81 12.94 -19.71 23.35
C THR A 81 13.29 -18.28 22.90
N THR A 82 13.84 -17.47 23.81
CA THR A 82 14.31 -16.12 23.52
C THR A 82 15.54 -15.79 24.35
N TYR A 83 16.11 -14.60 24.13
CA TYR A 83 17.28 -14.11 24.88
C TYR A 83 17.00 -14.05 26.36
N GLN A 84 17.86 -14.69 27.18
CA GLN A 84 17.77 -14.70 28.62
C GLN A 84 16.39 -15.15 29.21
N LEU A 85 15.73 -16.11 28.58
CA LEU A 85 14.39 -16.58 28.99
C LEU A 85 14.35 -17.03 30.46
N ASP A 86 15.35 -17.81 30.91
CA ASP A 86 15.41 -18.33 32.30
C ASP A 86 15.55 -17.22 33.33
N GLN A 87 16.12 -16.08 32.98
CA GLN A 87 16.35 -14.95 33.90
C GLN A 87 15.15 -13.98 33.85
N THR A 88 14.51 -13.85 32.70
CA THR A 88 13.38 -12.95 32.47
C THR A 88 12.30 -13.69 31.69
N PRO A 89 11.40 -14.44 32.36
CA PRO A 89 10.37 -15.27 31.71
C PRO A 89 9.14 -14.46 31.27
N SER A 90 9.36 -13.22 30.83
CA SER A 90 8.34 -12.34 30.26
C SER A 90 8.96 -11.43 29.22
N ALA A 91 8.14 -10.90 28.31
CA ALA A 91 8.52 -9.90 27.34
C ALA A 91 7.36 -8.92 27.12
N GLN A 92 7.43 -8.04 26.12
CA GLN A 92 6.36 -7.10 25.81
C GLN A 92 5.86 -7.29 24.38
N ALA A 93 4.54 -7.19 24.21
CA ALA A 93 3.87 -7.27 22.92
C ALA A 93 2.70 -6.27 22.86
N PRO A 94 2.38 -5.71 21.69
CA PRO A 94 1.21 -4.87 21.50
C PRO A 94 -0.04 -5.73 21.34
N TRP A 95 -1.15 -5.33 21.96
CA TRP A 95 -2.47 -5.82 21.61
C TRP A 95 -2.79 -5.48 20.16
N THR A 96 -3.34 -6.44 19.42
CA THR A 96 -3.59 -6.31 17.98
C THR A 96 -4.61 -5.22 17.68
N TYR A 97 -5.69 -5.14 18.47
CA TYR A 97 -6.77 -4.19 18.22
C TYR A 97 -7.05 -3.30 19.44
N ALA A 98 -7.71 -2.16 19.18
CA ALA A 98 -8.23 -1.30 20.25
C ALA A 98 -9.50 -0.58 19.79
N ASP A 99 -10.61 -0.90 20.40
CA ASP A 99 -11.90 -0.30 20.12
C ASP A 99 -12.10 1.01 20.87
N LYS A 100 -12.59 2.02 20.16
CA LYS A 100 -12.94 3.30 20.75
C LYS A 100 -14.24 3.20 21.53
N LYS A 101 -14.22 3.64 22.78
CA LYS A 101 -15.39 3.70 23.67
C LYS A 101 -16.17 5.00 23.50
N ALA A 102 -17.41 5.01 24.02
CA ALA A 102 -18.27 6.19 23.97
C ALA A 102 -17.71 7.40 24.74
N ASP A 103 -16.85 7.19 25.75
CA ASP A 103 -16.16 8.24 26.51
C ASP A 103 -14.89 8.77 25.83
N GLY A 104 -14.57 8.25 24.63
CA GLY A 104 -13.39 8.62 23.85
C GLY A 104 -12.10 7.86 24.24
N SER A 105 -12.12 7.03 25.28
CA SER A 105 -11.02 6.11 25.62
C SER A 105 -11.02 4.90 24.69
N TYR A 106 -9.99 4.06 24.81
CA TYR A 106 -9.87 2.83 24.04
C TYR A 106 -9.86 1.58 24.95
N ALA A 107 -10.32 0.45 24.42
CA ALA A 107 -10.18 -0.86 25.03
C ALA A 107 -9.30 -1.74 24.15
N ARG A 108 -8.30 -2.40 24.73
CA ARG A 108 -7.49 -3.41 24.05
C ARG A 108 -8.34 -4.63 23.75
N ILE A 109 -8.23 -5.17 22.54
CA ILE A 109 -9.03 -6.28 22.01
C ILE A 109 -8.10 -7.23 21.25
N GLY A 110 -8.30 -8.54 21.44
CA GLY A 110 -7.64 -9.57 20.63
C GLY A 110 -8.40 -9.87 19.34
N GLY A 111 -7.83 -10.76 18.53
CA GLY A 111 -8.43 -11.19 17.27
C GLY A 111 -9.51 -12.25 17.48
N GLY A 112 -10.65 -12.05 16.79
CA GLY A 112 -11.79 -12.95 16.84
C GLY A 112 -12.65 -12.80 18.11
N ASP A 113 -13.38 -13.86 18.48
CA ASP A 113 -14.27 -13.88 19.62
C ASP A 113 -13.52 -14.22 20.91
N LEU A 114 -13.89 -13.59 22.02
CA LEU A 114 -13.38 -13.88 23.35
C LEU A 114 -14.17 -15.06 23.97
N ASP A 115 -13.48 -16.12 24.34
CA ASP A 115 -14.05 -17.17 25.18
C ASP A 115 -14.01 -16.72 26.67
N PRO A 116 -15.16 -16.46 27.31
CA PRO A 116 -15.20 -15.97 28.66
C PRO A 116 -14.79 -17.02 29.70
N ALA A 117 -14.75 -18.32 29.36
CA ALA A 117 -14.36 -19.38 30.25
C ALA A 117 -12.85 -19.52 30.39
N THR A 118 -12.11 -19.27 29.31
CA THR A 118 -10.65 -19.36 29.26
C THR A 118 -9.96 -18.01 29.28
N GLY A 119 -10.64 -16.95 28.86
CA GLY A 119 -10.05 -15.65 28.59
C GLY A 119 -9.24 -15.60 27.30
N HIS A 120 -9.31 -16.66 26.47
CA HIS A 120 -8.61 -16.71 25.18
C HIS A 120 -9.46 -16.11 24.07
N TRP A 121 -8.78 -15.43 23.15
CA TRP A 121 -9.36 -14.97 21.89
C TRP A 121 -9.25 -16.08 20.86
N THR A 122 -10.20 -16.16 19.93
CA THR A 122 -10.23 -17.20 18.89
C THR A 122 -8.94 -17.23 18.07
N GLN A 123 -8.36 -16.06 17.78
CA GLN A 123 -7.06 -15.92 17.14
C GLN A 123 -5.95 -15.76 18.16
N GLY A 124 -5.94 -14.68 18.92
CA GLY A 124 -4.96 -14.36 19.94
C GLY A 124 -5.07 -12.91 20.40
N ALA A 125 -4.33 -12.56 21.44
CA ALA A 125 -4.23 -11.18 21.93
C ALA A 125 -3.18 -10.39 21.13
N TYR A 126 -2.08 -11.03 20.76
CA TYR A 126 -0.93 -10.48 20.07
C TYR A 126 -0.62 -11.29 18.81
N ASN A 127 -0.15 -10.63 17.77
CA ASN A 127 0.32 -11.30 16.55
C ASN A 127 1.77 -10.92 16.21
N ALA A 128 2.47 -11.83 15.54
CA ALA A 128 3.87 -11.65 15.14
C ALA A 128 4.08 -10.46 14.19
N ASP A 129 3.09 -10.15 13.37
CA ASP A 129 3.13 -9.03 12.41
C ASP A 129 3.28 -7.69 13.13
N ASP A 130 2.38 -7.44 14.10
CA ASP A 130 2.38 -6.20 14.87
C ASP A 130 3.56 -6.14 15.84
N ILE A 131 3.96 -7.28 16.42
CA ILE A 131 5.15 -7.35 17.27
C ILE A 131 6.40 -6.94 16.48
N ALA A 132 6.58 -7.48 15.28
CA ALA A 132 7.72 -7.17 14.42
C ALA A 132 7.77 -5.68 14.03
N ARG A 133 6.65 -5.14 13.54
CA ARG A 133 6.55 -3.73 13.11
C ARG A 133 6.65 -2.76 14.29
N THR A 134 6.13 -3.12 15.46
CA THR A 134 6.28 -2.35 16.71
C THR A 134 7.76 -2.26 17.12
N ALA A 135 8.52 -3.37 17.00
CA ALA A 135 9.96 -3.33 17.24
C ALA A 135 10.65 -2.31 16.33
N VAL A 136 10.31 -2.28 15.03
CA VAL A 136 10.84 -1.32 14.07
C VAL A 136 10.53 0.13 14.46
N VAL A 137 9.29 0.43 14.92
CA VAL A 137 8.95 1.79 15.40
C VAL A 137 9.85 2.21 16.55
N TYR A 138 9.99 1.37 17.58
CA TYR A 138 10.81 1.70 18.74
C TYR A 138 12.31 1.77 18.40
N LEU A 139 12.83 0.89 17.51
CA LEU A 139 14.20 0.94 17.02
C LEU A 139 14.49 2.26 16.33
N ARG A 140 13.65 2.66 15.38
CA ARG A 140 13.82 3.92 14.63
C ARG A 140 13.67 5.14 15.53
N HIS A 141 12.69 5.14 16.47
CA HIS A 141 12.56 6.23 17.44
C HIS A 141 13.80 6.34 18.33
N TRP A 142 14.31 5.22 18.84
CA TRP A 142 15.56 5.21 19.62
C TRP A 142 16.73 5.74 18.82
N GLN A 143 16.93 5.28 17.59
CA GLN A 143 18.02 5.73 16.72
C GLN A 143 17.95 7.25 16.41
N GLN A 144 16.73 7.80 16.25
CA GLN A 144 16.56 9.23 15.97
C GLN A 144 16.71 10.12 17.20
N THR A 145 16.29 9.64 18.38
CA THR A 145 16.15 10.48 19.59
C THR A 145 17.14 10.15 20.69
N GLY A 146 17.72 8.94 20.68
CA GLY A 146 18.51 8.42 21.77
C GLY A 146 17.67 7.98 22.99
N ASP A 147 16.33 7.90 22.87
CA ASP A 147 15.43 7.61 23.98
C ASP A 147 15.64 6.20 24.55
N ALA A 148 16.04 6.15 25.82
CA ALA A 148 16.32 4.87 26.52
C ALA A 148 15.07 4.02 26.73
N ALA A 149 13.87 4.63 26.85
CA ALA A 149 12.63 3.88 26.99
C ALA A 149 12.29 3.15 25.71
N SER A 150 12.46 3.80 24.54
CA SER A 150 12.28 3.18 23.24
C SER A 150 13.28 2.06 22.98
N ARG A 151 14.55 2.22 23.43
CA ARG A 151 15.53 1.13 23.38
C ARG A 151 15.05 -0.10 24.15
N GLU A 152 14.57 0.10 25.38
CA GLU A 152 14.07 -0.98 26.23
C GLU A 152 12.82 -1.63 25.63
N ARG A 153 11.88 -0.84 25.10
CA ARG A 153 10.70 -1.35 24.39
C ARG A 153 11.09 -2.21 23.19
N ALA A 154 12.02 -1.73 22.35
CA ALA A 154 12.53 -2.49 21.22
C ALA A 154 13.17 -3.83 21.66
N PHE A 155 14.00 -3.80 22.71
CA PHE A 155 14.62 -5.00 23.28
C PHE A 155 13.57 -6.01 23.71
N GLN A 156 12.56 -5.59 24.48
CA GLN A 156 11.51 -6.48 24.99
C GLN A 156 10.60 -7.00 23.87
N THR A 157 10.28 -6.17 22.88
CA THR A 157 9.46 -6.56 21.74
C THR A 157 10.19 -7.57 20.84
N LEU A 158 11.50 -7.38 20.60
CA LEU A 158 12.32 -8.36 19.89
C LEU A 158 12.46 -9.69 20.67
N ARG A 159 12.46 -9.66 22.00
CA ARG A 159 12.41 -10.88 22.81
C ARG A 159 11.08 -11.62 22.63
N SER A 160 9.97 -10.89 22.61
CA SER A 160 8.65 -11.46 22.32
C SER A 160 8.62 -12.09 20.91
N LEU A 161 9.07 -11.36 19.90
CA LEU A 161 9.11 -11.84 18.52
C LEU A 161 9.95 -13.11 18.36
N THR A 162 11.16 -13.13 18.93
CA THR A 162 12.04 -14.29 18.84
C THR A 162 11.53 -15.50 19.63
N TYR A 163 10.68 -15.32 20.64
CA TYR A 163 9.98 -16.41 21.30
C TYR A 163 8.92 -17.06 20.38
N LEU A 164 8.28 -16.32 19.50
CA LEU A 164 7.35 -16.86 18.50
C LEU A 164 8.07 -17.63 17.37
N GLN A 165 9.38 -17.45 17.20
CA GLN A 165 10.15 -18.19 16.21
C GLN A 165 10.44 -19.62 16.67
N THR A 166 10.10 -20.59 15.80
CA THR A 166 10.42 -22.00 16.02
C THR A 166 11.92 -22.26 15.82
N VAL A 167 12.60 -22.81 16.83
CA VAL A 167 14.08 -22.98 16.82
C VAL A 167 14.54 -24.43 16.65
N SER A 168 13.61 -25.39 16.64
CA SER A 168 13.93 -26.80 16.47
C SER A 168 12.81 -27.54 15.71
N GLY A 169 13.13 -28.73 15.20
CA GLY A 169 12.18 -29.55 14.45
C GLY A 169 12.03 -29.12 12.97
N PRO A 170 10.98 -29.61 12.28
CA PRO A 170 10.81 -29.40 10.84
C PRO A 170 10.54 -27.94 10.46
N ASN A 171 9.89 -27.18 11.34
CA ASN A 171 9.49 -25.79 11.13
C ASN A 171 10.54 -24.77 11.58
N THR A 172 11.77 -25.23 11.89
CA THR A 172 12.86 -24.35 12.36
C THR A 172 13.06 -23.14 11.45
N GLY A 173 13.00 -21.96 12.04
CA GLY A 173 13.16 -20.66 11.38
C GLY A 173 11.84 -19.98 11.03
N ASN A 174 10.74 -20.71 10.95
CA ASN A 174 9.40 -20.14 10.77
C ASN A 174 8.87 -19.53 12.09
N VAL A 175 7.74 -18.87 12.06
CA VAL A 175 7.20 -18.07 13.16
C VAL A 175 5.72 -18.41 13.37
N VAL A 176 5.33 -18.57 14.63
CA VAL A 176 3.93 -18.68 15.05
C VAL A 176 3.27 -17.31 14.95
N LEU A 177 2.06 -17.23 14.36
CA LEU A 177 1.38 -15.95 14.16
C LEU A 177 0.81 -15.38 15.46
N TRP A 178 0.07 -16.18 16.24
CA TRP A 178 -0.76 -15.70 17.34
C TRP A 178 -0.30 -16.16 18.71
N GLN A 179 -0.44 -15.28 19.71
CA GLN A 179 -0.20 -15.55 21.11
C GLN A 179 -1.33 -14.99 21.98
N GLN A 180 -1.77 -15.75 22.98
CA GLN A 180 -2.76 -15.33 23.96
C GLN A 180 -2.15 -14.43 25.04
N ALA A 181 -2.98 -13.69 25.77
CA ALA A 181 -2.52 -12.79 26.83
C ALA A 181 -1.82 -13.51 27.99
N ASP A 182 -2.11 -14.77 28.22
CA ASP A 182 -1.43 -15.61 29.21
C ASP A 182 -0.12 -16.25 28.70
N GLY A 183 0.28 -15.93 27.45
CA GLY A 183 1.50 -16.43 26.84
C GLY A 183 1.32 -17.72 26.03
N THR A 184 0.13 -18.33 26.04
CA THR A 184 -0.15 -19.53 25.25
C THR A 184 0.02 -19.24 23.76
N LEU A 185 0.78 -20.08 23.04
CA LEU A 185 0.94 -19.99 21.60
C LEU A 185 -0.26 -20.61 20.90
N THR A 186 -0.73 -19.96 19.85
CA THR A 186 -1.80 -20.46 18.97
C THR A 186 -1.21 -20.68 17.58
N PRO A 187 -0.69 -21.89 17.27
CA PRO A 187 -0.03 -22.16 16.00
C PRO A 187 -0.93 -22.00 14.77
N SER A 188 -2.23 -22.36 14.91
CA SER A 188 -3.27 -22.11 13.92
C SER A 188 -4.44 -21.40 14.57
N ALA A 189 -4.83 -20.25 14.00
CA ALA A 189 -5.97 -19.47 14.47
C ALA A 189 -7.31 -20.03 13.96
N LYS A 190 -8.41 -19.50 14.51
CA LYS A 190 -9.75 -19.71 13.93
C LYS A 190 -10.33 -18.33 13.52
N PRO A 191 -10.64 -18.12 12.23
CA PRO A 191 -10.49 -19.10 11.13
C PRO A 191 -9.03 -19.54 10.97
N VAL A 192 -8.83 -20.76 10.40
CA VAL A 192 -7.49 -21.34 10.25
C VAL A 192 -6.62 -20.45 9.36
N GLU A 193 -5.46 -20.06 9.89
CA GLU A 193 -4.44 -19.33 9.16
C GLU A 193 -3.61 -20.28 8.28
N LEU A 194 -3.20 -19.79 7.12
CA LEU A 194 -2.29 -20.53 6.27
C LEU A 194 -0.88 -19.97 6.39
N PRO A 195 0.14 -20.81 6.47
CA PRO A 195 0.13 -22.27 6.55
C PRO A 195 -0.46 -22.81 7.85
N ASP A 196 -0.91 -24.06 7.88
CA ASP A 196 -1.47 -24.73 9.06
C ASP A 196 -0.57 -25.89 9.51
N PRO A 197 0.01 -25.91 10.73
CA PRO A 197 0.00 -24.79 11.71
C PRO A 197 0.68 -23.53 11.18
N SER A 198 0.47 -22.36 11.79
CA SER A 198 0.92 -21.07 11.27
C SER A 198 2.44 -20.94 11.08
N ASP A 199 3.25 -21.82 11.66
CA ASP A 199 4.71 -21.92 11.47
C ASP A 199 5.13 -23.06 10.51
N SER A 200 4.20 -23.69 9.80
CA SER A 200 4.49 -24.86 8.93
C SER A 200 5.20 -24.50 7.62
N ALA A 201 5.13 -23.25 7.19
CA ALA A 201 5.76 -22.76 5.97
C ALA A 201 6.15 -21.28 6.06
N GLU A 202 6.71 -20.75 4.98
CA GLU A 202 6.96 -19.31 4.83
C GLU A 202 5.67 -18.49 4.92
N SER A 203 5.78 -17.25 5.39
CA SER A 203 4.62 -16.41 5.68
C SER A 203 4.96 -14.94 5.66
N TYR A 204 3.92 -14.06 5.67
CA TYR A 204 4.08 -12.61 5.83
C TYR A 204 4.72 -12.27 7.19
N TRP A 205 4.32 -12.96 8.26
CA TRP A 205 4.89 -12.73 9.60
C TRP A 205 6.34 -13.21 9.72
N LEU A 206 6.77 -14.22 8.95
CA LEU A 206 8.19 -14.55 8.82
C LEU A 206 8.97 -13.42 8.13
N ALA A 207 8.43 -12.85 7.05
CA ALA A 207 9.05 -11.73 6.33
C ALA A 207 9.23 -10.50 7.24
N ARG A 208 8.20 -10.14 8.01
CA ARG A 208 8.24 -9.05 9.00
C ARG A 208 9.19 -9.35 10.15
N THR A 209 9.32 -10.61 10.54
CA THR A 209 10.34 -11.03 11.51
C THR A 209 11.74 -10.79 10.96
N VAL A 210 12.02 -11.11 9.70
CA VAL A 210 13.31 -10.79 9.04
C VAL A 210 13.55 -9.28 9.05
N TRP A 211 12.53 -8.46 8.79
CA TRP A 211 12.64 -7.00 8.87
C TRP A 211 13.08 -6.54 10.27
N ALA A 212 12.34 -6.95 11.30
CA ALA A 212 12.64 -6.53 12.69
C ALA A 212 13.99 -7.04 13.19
N LEU A 213 14.38 -8.28 12.83
CA LEU A 213 15.68 -8.84 13.22
C LEU A 213 16.84 -8.11 12.54
N GLY A 214 16.71 -7.74 11.29
CA GLY A 214 17.74 -7.01 10.55
C GLY A 214 17.97 -5.60 11.09
N GLU A 215 16.90 -4.82 11.27
CA GLU A 215 16.99 -3.49 11.89
C GLU A 215 17.44 -3.58 13.37
N GLY A 216 16.97 -4.62 14.10
CA GLY A 216 17.39 -4.89 15.48
C GLY A 216 18.89 -5.16 15.60
N TYR A 217 19.44 -6.02 14.74
CA TYR A 217 20.89 -6.26 14.69
C TYR A 217 21.65 -4.94 14.46
N ALA A 218 21.29 -4.20 13.42
CA ALA A 218 21.97 -2.96 13.09
C ALA A 218 21.94 -1.93 14.22
N ALA A 219 20.82 -1.82 14.95
CA ALA A 219 20.67 -0.90 16.07
C ALA A 219 21.45 -1.32 17.31
N PHE A 220 21.48 -2.63 17.62
CA PHE A 220 22.13 -3.15 18.81
C PHE A 220 23.59 -3.53 18.63
N ALA A 221 24.13 -3.63 17.43
CA ALA A 221 25.49 -4.09 17.12
C ALA A 221 26.57 -3.41 18.00
N ALA A 222 26.49 -2.09 18.17
CA ALA A 222 27.39 -1.33 19.02
C ALA A 222 26.92 -1.19 20.47
N ALA A 223 25.59 -1.16 20.71
CA ALA A 223 25.01 -0.83 22.00
C ALA A 223 24.88 -2.05 22.94
N ASP A 224 24.68 -3.25 22.37
CA ASP A 224 24.62 -4.54 23.07
C ASP A 224 25.04 -5.66 22.11
N PRO A 225 26.34 -5.90 21.92
CA PRO A 225 26.85 -6.91 21.00
C PRO A 225 26.37 -8.33 21.26
N ALA A 226 26.09 -8.67 22.54
CA ALA A 226 25.61 -10.01 22.89
C ALA A 226 24.18 -10.23 22.41
N PHE A 227 23.32 -9.23 22.57
CA PHE A 227 21.97 -9.29 22.05
C PHE A 227 21.95 -9.22 20.52
N ALA A 228 22.80 -8.39 19.90
CA ALA A 228 22.94 -8.36 18.45
C ALA A 228 23.36 -9.71 17.88
N SER A 229 24.34 -10.40 18.48
CA SER A 229 24.73 -11.75 18.06
C SER A 229 23.55 -12.75 18.17
N PHE A 230 22.75 -12.66 19.21
CA PHE A 230 21.55 -13.47 19.32
C PHE A 230 20.53 -13.17 18.21
N LEU A 231 20.32 -11.90 17.87
CA LEU A 231 19.41 -11.52 16.75
C LEU A 231 19.94 -12.02 15.40
N GLN A 232 21.26 -12.01 15.18
CA GLN A 232 21.91 -12.60 14.00
C GLN A 232 21.64 -14.10 13.90
N GLU A 233 21.81 -14.86 14.99
CA GLU A 233 21.47 -16.28 15.02
C GLU A 233 20.01 -16.53 14.62
N ARG A 234 19.08 -15.71 15.13
CA ARG A 234 17.66 -15.80 14.79
C ARG A 234 17.37 -15.43 13.34
N LEU A 235 18.04 -14.42 12.80
CA LEU A 235 17.97 -14.06 11.39
C LEU A 235 18.46 -15.23 10.51
N HIS A 236 19.56 -15.87 10.88
CA HIS A 236 20.10 -17.03 10.13
C HIS A 236 19.12 -18.22 10.15
N LEU A 237 18.39 -18.46 11.25
CA LEU A 237 17.33 -19.48 11.27
C LEU A 237 16.20 -19.13 10.26
N ALA A 238 15.74 -17.88 10.23
CA ALA A 238 14.73 -17.43 9.29
C ALA A 238 15.22 -17.58 7.83
N LEU A 239 16.45 -17.14 7.52
CA LEU A 239 17.05 -17.29 6.20
C LEU A 239 17.28 -18.75 5.82
N GLY A 240 17.62 -19.61 6.77
CA GLY A 240 17.72 -21.05 6.57
C GLY A 240 16.38 -21.67 6.15
N SER A 241 15.27 -21.21 6.75
CA SER A 241 13.93 -21.61 6.37
C SER A 241 13.56 -21.10 4.96
N LEU A 242 13.76 -19.80 4.69
CA LEU A 242 13.49 -19.21 3.38
C LEU A 242 14.31 -19.85 2.26
N ASN A 243 15.57 -20.25 2.53
CA ASN A 243 16.40 -20.95 1.55
C ASN A 243 15.83 -22.34 1.16
N LYS A 244 15.14 -23.01 2.08
CA LYS A 244 14.50 -24.30 1.79
C LYS A 244 13.19 -24.14 1.03
N GLN A 245 12.51 -23.02 1.19
CA GLN A 245 11.16 -22.76 0.69
C GLN A 245 11.21 -21.88 -0.57
N SER A 246 11.13 -20.57 -0.44
CA SER A 246 11.09 -19.64 -1.57
C SER A 246 12.43 -19.46 -2.27
N LEU A 247 13.49 -19.09 -1.57
CA LEU A 247 14.80 -18.75 -2.18
C LEU A 247 15.49 -19.95 -2.88
N GLY A 248 15.13 -21.18 -2.52
CA GLY A 248 15.57 -22.38 -3.22
C GLY A 248 15.05 -22.49 -4.66
N ARG A 249 13.99 -21.72 -5.00
CA ARG A 249 13.37 -21.63 -6.33
C ARG A 249 13.96 -20.46 -7.16
N TYR A 250 14.99 -19.77 -6.67
CA TYR A 250 15.60 -18.62 -7.37
C TYR A 250 15.95 -18.96 -8.81
N GLY A 251 15.55 -18.05 -9.73
CA GLY A 251 15.71 -18.23 -11.18
C GLY A 251 14.63 -19.10 -11.84
N SER A 252 13.68 -19.66 -11.06
CA SER A 252 12.51 -20.34 -11.61
C SER A 252 11.34 -19.36 -11.73
N TYR A 253 10.44 -19.63 -12.68
CA TYR A 253 9.28 -18.78 -12.93
C TYR A 253 8.01 -19.61 -12.89
N ASP A 254 6.98 -19.08 -12.25
CA ASP A 254 5.60 -19.56 -12.36
C ASP A 254 4.87 -18.76 -13.46
N SER A 255 3.67 -19.16 -13.81
CA SER A 255 2.82 -18.42 -14.75
C SER A 255 1.57 -17.93 -14.02
N ALA A 256 1.31 -16.62 -14.10
CA ALA A 256 0.08 -16.00 -13.64
C ALA A 256 -0.55 -15.26 -14.81
N ASP A 257 -1.76 -15.66 -15.22
CA ASP A 257 -2.49 -15.03 -16.32
C ASP A 257 -1.69 -14.98 -17.64
N GLY A 258 -0.89 -16.02 -17.87
CA GLY A 258 -0.01 -16.12 -19.03
C GLY A 258 1.29 -15.31 -18.95
N VAL A 259 1.52 -14.60 -17.85
CA VAL A 259 2.75 -13.84 -17.60
C VAL A 259 3.71 -14.65 -16.72
N GLN A 260 5.00 -14.67 -17.08
CA GLN A 260 6.04 -15.29 -16.26
C GLN A 260 6.35 -14.41 -15.04
N VAL A 261 6.23 -14.98 -13.85
CA VAL A 261 6.41 -14.29 -12.57
C VAL A 261 7.45 -15.00 -11.70
N PRO A 262 8.20 -14.29 -10.85
CA PRO A 262 9.18 -14.91 -9.96
C PRO A 262 8.54 -15.96 -9.05
N ALA A 263 9.14 -17.13 -8.97
CA ALA A 263 8.68 -18.22 -8.10
C ALA A 263 9.33 -18.23 -6.72
N TRP A 264 10.22 -17.27 -6.43
CA TRP A 264 11.05 -17.23 -5.21
C TRP A 264 10.71 -16.08 -4.25
N LEU A 265 9.54 -15.47 -4.40
CA LEU A 265 9.02 -14.48 -3.46
C LEU A 265 8.48 -15.18 -2.21
N ILE A 266 8.66 -14.58 -1.04
CA ILE A 266 8.13 -15.09 0.25
C ILE A 266 6.60 -15.13 0.15
N ALA A 267 6.01 -16.29 0.37
CA ALA A 267 4.56 -16.54 0.23
C ALA A 267 3.97 -16.06 -1.12
N GLY A 268 4.79 -15.99 -2.17
CA GLY A 268 4.40 -15.43 -3.47
C GLY A 268 4.23 -13.91 -3.49
N GLY A 269 4.53 -13.21 -2.39
CA GLY A 269 4.34 -11.77 -2.21
C GLY A 269 5.59 -10.94 -2.48
N ALA A 270 5.52 -10.00 -3.42
CA ALA A 270 6.52 -8.94 -3.55
C ALA A 270 6.43 -7.96 -2.36
N ASP A 271 5.24 -7.77 -1.81
CA ASP A 271 4.95 -7.01 -0.60
C ASP A 271 5.63 -7.63 0.64
N ALA A 272 5.38 -8.92 0.93
CA ALA A 272 6.05 -9.64 2.01
C ALA A 272 7.59 -9.64 1.82
N SER A 273 8.05 -9.94 0.59
CA SER A 273 9.49 -9.93 0.27
C SER A 273 10.12 -8.54 0.46
N ALA A 274 9.38 -7.47 0.16
CA ALA A 274 9.85 -6.09 0.35
C ALA A 274 10.13 -5.76 1.82
N GLU A 275 9.25 -6.18 2.72
CA GLU A 275 9.47 -5.97 4.16
C GLU A 275 10.73 -6.70 4.64
N ALA A 276 10.96 -7.94 4.21
CA ALA A 276 12.20 -8.67 4.49
C ALA A 276 13.44 -7.97 3.91
N VAL A 277 13.33 -7.44 2.68
CA VAL A 277 14.43 -6.68 2.01
C VAL A 277 14.84 -5.47 2.82
N LEU A 278 13.90 -4.70 3.40
CA LEU A 278 14.25 -3.55 4.24
C LEU A 278 15.11 -3.95 5.45
N GLY A 279 14.74 -5.03 6.13
CA GLY A 279 15.54 -5.56 7.24
C GLY A 279 16.91 -6.08 6.81
N LEU A 280 16.95 -6.84 5.73
CA LEU A 280 18.20 -7.36 5.18
C LEU A 280 19.13 -6.24 4.70
N ALA A 281 18.58 -5.16 4.14
CA ALA A 281 19.37 -4.00 3.76
C ALA A 281 19.98 -3.28 4.97
N ALA A 282 19.23 -3.13 6.07
CA ALA A 282 19.74 -2.58 7.32
C ALA A 282 20.84 -3.48 7.91
N TYR A 283 20.60 -4.78 7.92
CA TYR A 283 21.57 -5.78 8.38
C TYR A 283 22.86 -5.77 7.53
N ALA A 284 22.76 -5.82 6.20
CA ALA A 284 23.90 -5.87 5.30
C ALA A 284 24.77 -4.60 5.36
N ARG A 285 24.20 -3.44 5.69
CA ARG A 285 25.01 -2.22 5.98
C ARG A 285 25.85 -2.37 7.25
N ALA A 286 25.34 -3.07 8.26
CA ALA A 286 26.03 -3.28 9.53
C ALA A 286 26.99 -4.48 9.50
N GLU A 287 26.69 -5.49 8.70
CA GLU A 287 27.45 -6.75 8.55
C GLU A 287 27.60 -7.12 7.05
N PRO A 288 28.43 -6.39 6.28
CA PRO A 288 28.52 -6.56 4.83
C PRO A 288 29.16 -7.89 4.41
N ASP A 289 29.90 -8.54 5.30
CA ASP A 289 30.62 -9.79 5.01
C ASP A 289 29.73 -11.05 5.17
N ASP A 290 28.45 -10.90 5.62
CA ASP A 290 27.52 -12.01 5.70
C ASP A 290 26.95 -12.39 4.33
N GLY A 291 27.58 -13.38 3.71
CA GLY A 291 27.20 -13.85 2.37
C GLY A 291 25.81 -14.51 2.31
N LEU A 292 25.29 -15.05 3.44
CA LEU A 292 23.93 -15.61 3.49
C LEU A 292 22.88 -14.50 3.37
N ALA A 293 23.02 -13.46 4.19
CA ALA A 293 22.11 -12.32 4.20
C ALA A 293 22.19 -11.51 2.89
N THR A 294 23.41 -11.25 2.38
CA THR A 294 23.61 -10.54 1.11
C THR A 294 23.02 -11.32 -0.08
N THR A 295 23.13 -12.65 -0.10
CA THR A 295 22.49 -13.48 -1.13
C THR A 295 20.98 -13.41 -1.06
N ALA A 296 20.40 -13.48 0.14
CA ALA A 296 18.94 -13.37 0.33
C ALA A 296 18.45 -11.98 -0.08
N LEU A 297 19.14 -10.91 0.34
CA LEU A 297 18.86 -9.53 -0.06
C LEU A 297 18.81 -9.40 -1.59
N THR A 298 19.85 -9.87 -2.28
CA THR A 298 19.94 -9.80 -3.75
C THR A 298 18.77 -10.51 -4.41
N ARG A 299 18.50 -11.77 -4.03
CA ARG A 299 17.47 -12.58 -4.67
C ARG A 299 16.08 -12.02 -4.46
N LEU A 300 15.72 -11.64 -3.21
CA LEU A 300 14.42 -11.06 -2.92
C LEU A 300 14.22 -9.72 -3.64
N SER A 301 15.23 -8.86 -3.67
CA SER A 301 15.17 -7.56 -4.36
C SER A 301 14.97 -7.73 -5.87
N GLU A 302 15.64 -8.70 -6.50
CA GLU A 302 15.44 -9.02 -7.92
C GLU A 302 14.03 -9.55 -8.17
N GLY A 303 13.48 -10.38 -7.27
CA GLY A 303 12.11 -10.86 -7.33
C GLY A 303 11.09 -9.73 -7.21
N VAL A 304 11.27 -8.82 -6.23
CA VAL A 304 10.43 -7.64 -6.05
C VAL A 304 10.45 -6.74 -7.30
N ALA A 305 11.64 -6.40 -7.80
CA ALA A 305 11.77 -5.55 -8.98
C ALA A 305 11.15 -6.18 -10.25
N ALA A 306 11.20 -7.50 -10.37
CA ALA A 306 10.62 -8.24 -11.50
C ALA A 306 9.08 -8.20 -11.52
N MET A 307 8.42 -7.81 -10.41
CA MET A 307 6.97 -7.61 -10.36
C MET A 307 6.51 -6.24 -10.87
N SER A 308 7.44 -5.35 -11.29
CA SER A 308 7.09 -4.08 -11.92
C SER A 308 6.42 -4.29 -13.27
N SER A 309 5.25 -3.71 -13.49
CA SER A 309 4.42 -3.96 -14.67
C SER A 309 3.79 -2.67 -15.23
N GLY A 310 3.32 -2.72 -16.48
CA GLY A 310 2.68 -1.58 -17.13
C GLY A 310 3.62 -0.39 -17.38
N SER A 311 3.03 0.75 -17.65
CA SER A 311 3.70 2.05 -17.83
C SER A 311 2.71 3.16 -17.48
N GLY A 312 3.09 4.42 -17.42
CA GLY A 312 2.18 5.53 -17.10
C GLY A 312 0.92 5.63 -17.97
N THR A 313 0.82 4.83 -19.05
CA THR A 313 -0.34 4.74 -19.95
C THR A 313 -0.85 3.31 -20.17
N GLU A 314 -0.33 2.34 -19.44
CA GLU A 314 -0.70 0.92 -19.53
C GLU A 314 -0.87 0.35 -18.14
N TRP A 315 -1.98 -0.36 -17.89
CA TRP A 315 -2.22 -1.02 -16.61
C TRP A 315 -1.04 -1.94 -16.22
N PRO A 316 -0.61 -1.97 -14.98
CA PRO A 316 -1.01 -1.19 -13.81
C PRO A 316 -0.25 0.13 -13.61
N PHE A 317 -0.03 0.89 -14.64
CA PHE A 317 0.56 2.24 -14.66
C PHE A 317 1.99 2.35 -14.10
N GLY A 318 2.75 1.25 -14.13
CA GLY A 318 4.12 1.18 -13.65
C GLY A 318 4.27 0.70 -12.21
N ALA A 319 3.18 0.29 -11.56
CA ALA A 319 3.21 -0.27 -10.21
C ALA A 319 4.07 -1.55 -10.12
N ILE A 320 4.63 -1.79 -8.96
CA ILE A 320 5.12 -3.11 -8.56
C ILE A 320 3.92 -3.87 -8.02
N LEU A 321 3.50 -4.94 -8.72
CA LEU A 321 2.37 -5.75 -8.29
C LEU A 321 2.73 -6.53 -7.02
N PRO A 322 1.86 -6.55 -6.00
CA PRO A 322 2.18 -7.12 -4.70
C PRO A 322 2.25 -8.64 -4.70
N TRP A 323 1.57 -9.31 -5.62
CA TRP A 323 1.36 -10.75 -5.56
C TRP A 323 1.59 -11.46 -6.90
N ASN A 324 2.42 -12.50 -6.90
CA ASN A 324 2.74 -13.26 -8.12
C ASN A 324 1.62 -14.20 -8.59
N LYS A 325 0.43 -14.11 -7.99
CA LYS A 325 -0.76 -14.87 -8.37
C LYS A 325 -1.78 -14.05 -9.15
N SER A 326 -1.61 -12.73 -9.29
CA SER A 326 -2.54 -11.87 -10.01
C SER A 326 -1.82 -10.79 -10.82
N GLN A 327 -2.33 -10.53 -12.03
CA GLN A 327 -1.90 -9.41 -12.89
C GLN A 327 -2.87 -8.22 -12.79
N THR A 328 -3.93 -8.30 -11.98
CA THR A 328 -5.01 -7.31 -11.93
C THR A 328 -5.31 -6.78 -10.53
N LEU A 329 -4.66 -7.33 -9.52
CA LEU A 329 -4.72 -6.84 -8.16
C LEU A 329 -3.48 -6.03 -7.83
N TRP A 330 -3.68 -4.78 -7.44
CA TRP A 330 -2.70 -3.98 -6.72
C TRP A 330 -3.29 -3.58 -5.37
N HIS A 331 -2.47 -3.57 -4.31
CA HIS A 331 -2.87 -3.05 -3.00
C HIS A 331 -1.73 -2.27 -2.34
N ALA A 332 -2.10 -1.34 -1.45
CA ALA A 332 -1.18 -0.44 -0.77
C ALA A 332 -0.69 -0.99 0.57
N TRP A 333 -1.50 -1.79 1.28
CA TRP A 333 -1.05 -2.48 2.49
C TRP A 333 0.13 -3.41 2.14
N GLY A 334 1.18 -3.42 2.95
CA GLY A 334 2.43 -4.09 2.59
C GLY A 334 3.18 -3.49 1.40
N GLY A 335 2.68 -2.42 0.78
CA GLY A 335 3.16 -1.83 -0.47
C GLY A 335 4.52 -1.12 -0.38
N LEU A 336 5.47 -1.64 0.40
CA LEU A 336 6.82 -1.13 0.59
C LEU A 336 7.79 -1.56 -0.52
N ALA A 337 7.32 -2.23 -1.57
CA ALA A 337 8.14 -2.75 -2.66
C ALA A 337 9.04 -1.68 -3.33
N PRO A 338 8.58 -0.45 -3.64
CA PRO A 338 9.46 0.58 -4.17
C PRO A 338 10.52 1.04 -3.16
N ALA A 339 10.17 1.17 -1.86
CA ALA A 339 11.15 1.50 -0.82
C ALA A 339 12.22 0.44 -0.70
N ALA A 340 11.83 -0.83 -0.73
CA ALA A 340 12.73 -1.97 -0.67
C ALA A 340 13.67 -2.02 -1.88
N ALA A 341 13.13 -1.88 -3.10
CA ALA A 341 13.91 -1.88 -4.33
C ALA A 341 14.91 -0.72 -4.39
N ALA A 342 14.50 0.49 -3.97
CA ALA A 342 15.37 1.66 -3.89
C ALA A 342 16.49 1.49 -2.85
N THR A 343 16.12 0.99 -1.65
CA THR A 343 17.10 0.74 -0.57
C THR A 343 18.10 -0.35 -0.94
N ALA A 344 17.63 -1.43 -1.57
CA ALA A 344 18.50 -2.52 -2.03
C ALA A 344 19.41 -2.08 -3.18
N ALA A 345 18.92 -1.21 -4.07
CA ALA A 345 19.73 -0.65 -5.16
C ALA A 345 20.98 0.08 -4.64
N ASP A 346 20.81 0.86 -3.54
CA ASP A 346 21.90 1.57 -2.87
C ASP A 346 22.87 0.59 -2.17
N VAL A 347 22.34 -0.34 -1.35
CA VAL A 347 23.16 -1.28 -0.57
C VAL A 347 23.98 -2.24 -1.44
N LEU A 348 23.38 -2.70 -2.54
CA LEU A 348 23.99 -3.69 -3.44
C LEU A 348 24.75 -3.06 -4.62
N ASP A 349 24.73 -1.73 -4.77
CA ASP A 349 25.22 -1.02 -5.96
C ASP A 349 24.63 -1.59 -7.26
N GLN A 350 23.28 -1.76 -7.27
CA GLN A 350 22.54 -2.34 -8.40
C GLN A 350 21.49 -1.38 -8.96
N PRO A 351 21.86 -0.44 -9.85
CA PRO A 351 20.94 0.60 -10.38
C PRO A 351 19.67 0.04 -11.05
N ARG A 352 19.71 -1.18 -11.60
CA ARG A 352 18.54 -1.81 -12.23
C ARG A 352 17.35 -2.01 -11.27
N LEU A 353 17.62 -2.20 -9.96
CA LEU A 353 16.57 -2.32 -8.96
C LEU A 353 15.84 -0.98 -8.77
N LEU A 354 16.56 0.12 -8.90
CA LEU A 354 16.01 1.47 -8.76
C LEU A 354 15.01 1.81 -9.88
N GLU A 355 15.15 1.24 -11.07
CA GLU A 355 14.23 1.50 -12.19
C GLU A 355 12.79 1.12 -11.85
N ALA A 356 12.57 -0.02 -11.18
CA ALA A 356 11.25 -0.46 -10.74
C ALA A 356 10.65 0.50 -9.68
N ALA A 357 11.47 0.92 -8.71
CA ALA A 357 11.07 1.87 -7.68
C ALA A 357 10.68 3.23 -8.26
N VAL A 358 11.48 3.75 -9.18
CA VAL A 358 11.21 5.03 -9.87
C VAL A 358 9.93 4.96 -10.68
N LYS A 359 9.71 3.86 -11.39
CA LYS A 359 8.52 3.68 -12.22
C LYS A 359 7.22 3.66 -11.37
N ASP A 360 7.21 2.93 -10.27
CA ASP A 360 6.08 2.92 -9.33
C ASP A 360 5.89 4.32 -8.69
N SER A 361 6.95 4.92 -8.17
CA SER A 361 6.87 6.18 -7.44
C SER A 361 6.54 7.38 -8.32
N ALA A 362 7.08 7.45 -9.57
CA ALA A 362 6.94 8.63 -10.44
C ALA A 362 5.82 8.49 -11.49
N GLN A 363 5.34 7.27 -11.81
CA GLN A 363 4.31 7.07 -12.82
C GLN A 363 2.99 6.57 -12.23
N PHE A 364 3.04 5.53 -11.35
CA PHE A 364 1.84 4.99 -10.72
C PHE A 364 1.32 5.88 -9.58
N THR A 365 2.18 6.24 -8.61
CA THR A 365 1.73 6.97 -7.43
C THR A 365 1.04 8.31 -7.74
N PRO A 366 1.50 9.16 -8.70
CA PRO A 366 0.76 10.36 -9.07
C PRO A 366 -0.65 10.08 -9.62
N GLN A 367 -0.84 8.99 -10.38
CA GLN A 367 -2.15 8.58 -10.88
C GLN A 367 -3.07 8.13 -9.74
N LEU A 368 -2.54 7.39 -8.76
CA LEU A 368 -3.24 6.99 -7.55
C LEU A 368 -3.74 8.21 -6.77
N LEU A 369 -2.89 9.21 -6.54
CA LEU A 369 -3.24 10.45 -5.83
C LEU A 369 -4.31 11.25 -6.60
N ALA A 370 -4.19 11.35 -7.93
CA ALA A 370 -5.15 12.09 -8.75
C ALA A 370 -6.51 11.37 -8.89
N ALA A 371 -6.56 10.05 -8.69
CA ALA A 371 -7.80 9.27 -8.74
C ALA A 371 -8.66 9.39 -7.47
N GLY A 372 -8.13 9.92 -6.38
CA GLY A 372 -8.92 10.10 -5.14
C GLY A 372 -8.12 9.93 -3.87
N GLY A 373 -6.85 9.54 -3.98
CA GLY A 373 -5.94 9.39 -2.86
C GLY A 373 -5.31 8.01 -2.80
N PRO A 374 -4.60 7.70 -1.72
CA PRO A 374 -3.94 6.41 -1.56
C PRO A 374 -4.95 5.33 -1.16
N ASP A 375 -5.79 4.91 -2.12
CA ASP A 375 -6.70 3.76 -1.93
C ASP A 375 -5.91 2.54 -1.46
N ASN A 376 -6.53 1.74 -0.61
CA ASN A 376 -5.89 0.54 -0.09
C ASN A 376 -5.72 -0.56 -1.15
N ALA A 377 -6.58 -0.59 -2.17
CA ALA A 377 -6.43 -1.50 -3.31
C ALA A 377 -7.05 -0.94 -4.60
N TRP A 378 -6.54 -1.42 -5.74
CA TRP A 378 -7.17 -1.39 -7.05
C TRP A 378 -7.29 -2.82 -7.57
N SER A 379 -8.54 -3.30 -7.79
CA SER A 379 -8.86 -4.71 -8.11
C SER A 379 -9.77 -4.88 -9.35
N PRO A 380 -9.50 -4.42 -10.55
CA PRO A 380 -8.53 -3.40 -10.98
C PRO A 380 -9.07 -1.97 -10.86
N THR A 381 -10.28 -1.75 -10.38
CA THR A 381 -10.92 -0.43 -10.28
C THR A 381 -10.51 0.32 -9.02
N PRO A 382 -10.38 1.66 -9.05
CA PRO A 382 -10.20 2.48 -7.86
C PRO A 382 -11.47 2.59 -7.03
N GLY A 383 -11.36 3.15 -5.81
CA GLY A 383 -12.50 3.47 -4.94
C GLY A 383 -12.62 2.59 -3.70
N GLU A 384 -11.52 1.98 -3.27
CA GLU A 384 -11.45 1.23 -2.02
C GLU A 384 -11.23 2.16 -0.81
N ALA A 385 -11.43 1.61 0.39
CA ALA A 385 -11.13 2.30 1.64
C ALA A 385 -9.65 2.71 1.72
N GLN A 386 -9.34 3.72 2.53
CA GLN A 386 -7.98 4.20 2.78
C GLN A 386 -7.59 3.92 4.22
N ILE A 387 -6.41 3.37 4.44
CA ILE A 387 -5.87 3.00 5.76
C ILE A 387 -4.46 3.55 5.96
N ALA A 388 -4.08 3.75 7.22
CA ALA A 388 -2.75 4.28 7.57
C ALA A 388 -1.60 3.46 6.96
N TYR A 389 -1.72 2.13 6.89
CA TYR A 389 -0.72 1.26 6.30
C TYR A 389 -0.48 1.56 4.82
N GLY A 390 -1.54 1.71 4.04
CA GLY A 390 -1.43 2.06 2.62
C GLY A 390 -0.76 3.40 2.40
N VAL A 391 -1.13 4.41 3.20
CA VAL A 391 -0.53 5.76 3.13
C VAL A 391 0.94 5.75 3.51
N ASP A 392 1.30 5.10 4.63
CA ASP A 392 2.70 4.96 5.08
C ASP A 392 3.55 4.30 3.99
N SER A 393 3.05 3.21 3.39
CA SER A 393 3.75 2.52 2.31
C SER A 393 4.09 3.44 1.14
N ARG A 394 3.19 4.35 0.76
CA ARG A 394 3.46 5.34 -0.29
C ARG A 394 4.46 6.40 0.15
N VAL A 395 4.35 6.93 1.38
CA VAL A 395 5.29 7.93 1.92
C VAL A 395 6.71 7.34 2.00
N GLN A 396 6.87 6.15 2.59
CA GLN A 396 8.17 5.47 2.69
C GLN A 396 8.77 5.20 1.31
N SER A 397 7.95 4.73 0.36
CA SER A 397 8.38 4.43 -1.01
C SER A 397 8.84 5.68 -1.75
N LEU A 398 8.09 6.78 -1.67
CA LEU A 398 8.43 8.05 -2.29
C LEU A 398 9.72 8.64 -1.70
N VAL A 399 9.87 8.62 -0.37
CA VAL A 399 11.06 9.14 0.31
C VAL A 399 12.31 8.32 -0.05
N ALA A 400 12.25 7.00 0.05
CA ALA A 400 13.40 6.13 -0.26
C ALA A 400 13.81 6.24 -1.74
N THR A 401 12.82 6.30 -2.65
CA THR A 401 13.10 6.45 -4.08
C THR A 401 13.65 7.83 -4.40
N ALA A 402 13.14 8.90 -3.76
CA ALA A 402 13.65 10.27 -3.94
C ALA A 402 15.13 10.35 -3.60
N ASP A 403 15.54 9.75 -2.48
CA ASP A 403 16.95 9.74 -2.04
C ASP A 403 17.83 8.96 -3.00
N ALA A 404 17.45 7.72 -3.33
CA ALA A 404 18.26 6.84 -4.17
C ALA A 404 18.37 7.33 -5.63
N ALA A 405 17.30 7.95 -6.17
CA ALA A 405 17.25 8.44 -7.54
C ALA A 405 17.70 9.91 -7.72
N ASN A 406 17.92 10.65 -6.63
CA ASN A 406 18.07 12.12 -6.65
C ASN A 406 16.88 12.77 -7.38
N ALA A 407 15.65 12.42 -7.01
CA ALA A 407 14.41 12.82 -7.64
C ALA A 407 13.52 13.63 -6.68
N PRO A 408 13.79 14.95 -6.49
CA PRO A 408 13.14 15.76 -5.45
C PRO A 408 11.62 15.90 -5.65
N GLY A 409 11.10 15.77 -6.88
CA GLY A 409 9.65 15.80 -7.13
C GLY A 409 8.89 14.69 -6.40
N LEU A 410 9.55 13.60 -6.05
CA LEU A 410 8.93 12.53 -5.28
C LEU A 410 8.68 12.94 -3.81
N LEU A 411 9.47 13.91 -3.28
CA LEU A 411 9.20 14.46 -1.95
C LEU A 411 7.94 15.34 -1.94
N ASP A 412 7.65 16.06 -3.02
CA ASP A 412 6.40 16.81 -3.15
C ASP A 412 5.19 15.86 -3.17
N LEU A 413 5.31 14.72 -3.86
CA LEU A 413 4.28 13.67 -3.82
C LEU A 413 4.15 13.04 -2.44
N ALA A 414 5.27 12.84 -1.72
CA ALA A 414 5.26 12.34 -0.35
C ALA A 414 4.55 13.30 0.61
N ALA A 415 4.72 14.63 0.43
CA ALA A 415 4.00 15.63 1.20
C ALA A 415 2.49 15.57 0.96
N ILE A 416 2.05 15.42 -0.30
CA ILE A 416 0.63 15.28 -0.65
C ILE A 416 0.06 13.99 -0.03
N ALA A 417 0.76 12.85 -0.15
CA ALA A 417 0.33 11.59 0.44
C ALA A 417 0.25 11.68 1.98
N ALA A 418 1.26 12.25 2.63
CA ALA A 418 1.29 12.41 4.09
C ALA A 418 0.22 13.39 4.61
N GLY A 419 -0.23 14.34 3.78
CA GLY A 419 -1.35 15.24 4.08
C GLY A 419 -2.63 14.50 4.47
N TRP A 420 -2.78 13.25 4.06
CA TRP A 420 -3.88 12.36 4.45
C TRP A 420 -4.02 12.24 5.98
N PHE A 421 -2.92 12.13 6.70
CA PHE A 421 -2.92 12.06 8.16
C PHE A 421 -3.41 13.35 8.81
N PHE A 422 -3.34 14.47 8.11
CA PHE A 422 -3.68 15.80 8.63
C PHE A 422 -5.02 16.35 8.10
N GLY A 423 -5.77 15.56 7.33
CA GLY A 423 -7.12 15.90 6.87
C GLY A 423 -7.31 15.97 5.35
N ALA A 424 -6.25 15.83 4.55
CA ALA A 424 -6.38 15.72 3.09
C ALA A 424 -6.81 14.30 2.67
N ASN A 425 -7.97 13.87 3.15
CA ASN A 425 -8.56 12.53 3.00
C ASN A 425 -10.07 12.64 2.78
N PRO A 426 -10.78 11.54 2.45
CA PRO A 426 -12.22 11.57 2.18
C PRO A 426 -13.09 12.08 3.34
N SER A 427 -12.64 11.95 4.59
CA SER A 427 -13.39 12.45 5.76
C SER A 427 -13.23 13.96 5.99
N GLY A 428 -12.20 14.58 5.43
CA GLY A 428 -11.83 15.98 5.68
C GLY A 428 -11.36 16.26 7.11
N ALA A 429 -11.08 15.22 7.91
CA ALA A 429 -10.63 15.33 9.30
C ALA A 429 -9.26 14.64 9.51
N PRO A 430 -8.46 15.06 10.50
CA PRO A 430 -7.21 14.40 10.80
C PRO A 430 -7.38 12.91 11.10
N ALA A 431 -6.59 12.07 10.45
CA ALA A 431 -6.53 10.62 10.68
C ALA A 431 -5.51 10.25 11.77
N TYR A 432 -4.59 11.16 12.10
CA TYR A 432 -3.62 11.01 13.19
C TYR A 432 -3.66 12.22 14.13
N HIS A 433 -3.52 11.98 15.42
CA HIS A 433 -3.54 13.01 16.47
C HIS A 433 -2.21 13.08 17.20
N PRO A 434 -1.30 14.03 16.87
CA PRO A 434 0.02 14.15 17.49
C PRO A 434 -0.02 14.32 19.02
N ALA A 435 -1.08 14.91 19.58
CA ALA A 435 -1.24 15.10 21.02
C ALA A 435 -1.44 13.79 21.81
N THR A 436 -1.95 12.75 21.17
CA THR A 436 -2.28 11.47 21.82
C THR A 436 -1.54 10.29 21.23
N GLY A 437 -1.05 10.38 19.99
CA GLY A 437 -0.45 9.30 19.23
C GLY A 437 -1.47 8.34 18.62
N THR A 438 -2.77 8.66 18.66
CA THR A 438 -3.83 7.80 18.10
C THR A 438 -3.95 8.01 16.60
N ALA A 439 -4.19 6.92 15.86
CA ALA A 439 -4.51 6.90 14.44
C ALA A 439 -5.80 6.12 14.23
N ILE A 440 -6.66 6.57 13.33
CA ILE A 440 -7.90 5.84 12.98
C ILE A 440 -7.56 4.61 12.11
N ASP A 441 -8.38 3.54 12.19
CA ASP A 441 -8.14 2.30 11.45
C ASP A 441 -8.46 2.41 9.95
N GLY A 442 -9.34 3.33 9.55
CA GLY A 442 -9.62 3.50 8.13
C GLY A 442 -10.68 4.55 7.82
N ILE A 443 -10.75 4.91 6.54
CA ILE A 443 -11.73 5.84 5.96
C ILE A 443 -12.34 5.20 4.72
N GLU A 444 -13.65 5.07 4.70
CA GLU A 444 -14.38 4.59 3.54
C GLU A 444 -14.39 5.63 2.41
N PRO A 445 -14.64 5.26 1.15
CA PRO A 445 -14.70 6.20 0.03
C PRO A 445 -15.74 7.31 0.19
N ASP A 446 -16.80 7.07 0.95
CA ASP A 446 -17.86 8.05 1.29
C ASP A 446 -17.52 8.95 2.48
N GLY A 447 -16.30 8.85 3.02
CA GLY A 447 -15.79 9.63 4.14
C GLY A 447 -16.16 9.08 5.53
N ARG A 448 -16.86 7.96 5.62
CA ARG A 448 -17.10 7.30 6.92
C ARG A 448 -15.80 6.83 7.53
N VAL A 449 -15.61 7.10 8.81
CA VAL A 449 -14.41 6.79 9.57
C VAL A 449 -14.63 5.56 10.45
N ASN A 450 -13.70 4.59 10.41
CA ASN A 450 -13.53 3.62 11.47
C ASN A 450 -12.66 4.26 12.56
N PRO A 451 -13.23 4.69 13.70
CA PRO A 451 -12.53 5.47 14.71
C PRO A 451 -11.68 4.63 15.67
N ASN A 452 -11.63 3.32 15.50
CA ASN A 452 -10.75 2.44 16.25
C ASN A 452 -9.29 2.79 16.02
N SER A 453 -8.38 2.32 16.84
CA SER A 453 -6.96 2.65 16.77
C SER A 453 -6.14 1.43 17.23
N GLY A 454 -6.10 0.42 16.37
CA GLY A 454 -5.35 -0.81 16.61
C GLY A 454 -3.84 -0.64 16.44
N ALA A 455 -3.12 -1.75 16.59
CA ALA A 455 -1.65 -1.75 16.46
C ALA A 455 -1.24 -1.34 15.04
N GLU A 456 -1.82 -1.93 14.00
CA GLU A 456 -1.44 -1.67 12.61
C GLU A 456 -1.54 -0.19 12.24
N SER A 457 -2.70 0.44 12.46
CA SER A 457 -2.89 1.87 12.15
C SER A 457 -1.97 2.77 12.97
N THR A 458 -1.77 2.46 14.23
CA THR A 458 -0.85 3.20 15.12
C THR A 458 0.61 3.09 14.66
N ILE A 459 1.07 1.88 14.35
CA ILE A 459 2.42 1.59 13.87
C ILE A 459 2.72 2.38 12.59
N HIS A 460 1.85 2.28 11.59
CA HIS A 460 2.09 2.89 10.30
C HIS A 460 1.96 4.42 10.33
N ALA A 461 1.05 4.96 11.15
CA ALA A 461 1.07 6.40 11.41
C ALA A 461 2.40 6.84 12.05
N LEU A 462 2.91 6.11 13.04
CA LEU A 462 4.17 6.45 13.70
C LEU A 462 5.38 6.29 12.78
N LEU A 463 5.43 5.29 11.90
CA LEU A 463 6.49 5.16 10.89
C LEU A 463 6.52 6.37 9.95
N THR A 464 5.34 6.83 9.49
CA THR A 464 5.24 8.08 8.72
C THR A 464 5.68 9.29 9.54
N MET A 465 5.24 9.44 10.80
CA MET A 465 5.63 10.57 11.64
C MET A 465 7.14 10.60 11.89
N LEU A 466 7.78 9.46 12.10
CA LEU A 466 9.24 9.34 12.20
C LEU A 466 9.95 9.79 10.92
N ALA A 467 9.44 9.39 9.76
CA ALA A 467 9.99 9.83 8.47
C ALA A 467 9.86 11.36 8.28
N LEU A 468 8.73 11.95 8.67
CA LEU A 468 8.51 13.40 8.63
C LEU A 468 9.38 14.15 9.64
N ASP A 469 9.50 13.65 10.88
CA ASP A 469 10.33 14.27 11.92
C ASP A 469 11.82 14.27 11.55
N ALA A 470 12.28 13.27 10.78
CA ALA A 470 13.63 13.22 10.23
C ALA A 470 13.87 14.25 9.11
N ARG A 471 12.81 14.88 8.54
CA ARG A 471 12.85 15.75 7.34
C ARG A 471 12.03 17.02 7.55
N PRO A 472 12.58 18.06 8.18
CA PRO A 472 11.83 19.27 8.57
C PRO A 472 11.09 19.96 7.41
N GLU A 473 11.66 19.96 6.20
CA GLU A 473 11.04 20.57 5.01
C GLU A 473 9.82 19.76 4.54
N LEU A 474 9.97 18.45 4.41
CA LEU A 474 8.87 17.55 4.06
C LEU A 474 7.76 17.60 5.13
N LYS A 475 8.13 17.62 6.41
CA LYS A 475 7.19 17.80 7.53
C LYS A 475 6.38 19.08 7.39
N ALA A 476 7.05 20.20 7.11
CA ALA A 476 6.39 21.49 6.95
C ALA A 476 5.42 21.50 5.76
N GLN A 477 5.81 20.90 4.62
CA GLN A 477 4.95 20.75 3.46
C GLN A 477 3.72 19.88 3.77
N ALA A 478 3.91 18.70 4.38
CA ALA A 478 2.82 17.79 4.74
C ALA A 478 1.81 18.42 5.72
N LEU A 479 2.30 19.12 6.76
CA LEU A 479 1.46 19.87 7.70
C LEU A 479 0.72 21.04 7.04
N GLY A 480 1.27 21.59 5.97
CA GLY A 480 0.65 22.63 5.17
C GLY A 480 -0.56 22.14 4.35
N ILE A 481 -0.73 20.82 4.20
CA ILE A 481 -1.76 20.19 3.39
C ILE A 481 -2.76 19.47 4.32
N ASN A 482 -3.98 20.00 4.44
CA ASN A 482 -4.98 19.42 5.34
C ASN A 482 -6.37 19.23 4.70
N ARG A 483 -6.50 19.46 3.40
CA ARG A 483 -7.74 19.26 2.67
C ARG A 483 -7.48 18.92 1.21
N THR A 484 -8.16 17.91 0.70
CA THR A 484 -8.32 17.68 -0.74
C THR A 484 -9.50 18.51 -1.22
N VAL A 485 -9.25 19.41 -2.17
CA VAL A 485 -10.28 20.31 -2.73
C VAL A 485 -11.02 19.64 -3.89
N SER A 486 -10.28 18.99 -4.79
CA SER A 486 -10.85 18.28 -5.94
C SER A 486 -9.84 17.28 -6.49
N THR A 487 -10.37 16.24 -7.11
CA THR A 487 -9.64 15.24 -7.89
C THR A 487 -10.24 15.11 -9.27
N HIS A 488 -9.40 14.89 -10.27
CA HIS A 488 -9.80 14.60 -11.65
C HIS A 488 -8.78 13.63 -12.23
N GLY A 489 -9.03 12.36 -12.07
CA GLY A 489 -8.12 11.27 -12.43
C GLY A 489 -8.85 10.07 -13.02
N LEU A 490 -8.26 8.90 -12.85
CA LEU A 490 -8.83 7.64 -13.29
C LEU A 490 -10.22 7.46 -12.68
N SER A 491 -11.20 7.14 -13.52
CA SER A 491 -12.59 6.92 -13.11
C SER A 491 -13.14 5.66 -13.78
N VAL A 492 -14.23 5.12 -13.22
CA VAL A 492 -14.91 3.93 -13.70
C VAL A 492 -16.22 4.30 -14.35
N VAL A 493 -16.53 3.66 -15.50
CA VAL A 493 -17.85 3.69 -16.12
C VAL A 493 -18.29 2.25 -16.36
N GLU A 494 -19.35 1.85 -15.64
CA GLU A 494 -19.84 0.48 -15.66
C GLU A 494 -20.37 0.08 -17.03
N ALA A 495 -20.04 -1.13 -17.49
CA ALA A 495 -20.47 -1.63 -18.79
C ALA A 495 -22.01 -1.80 -18.87
N GLU A 496 -22.64 -2.19 -17.76
CA GLU A 496 -24.09 -2.34 -17.68
C GLU A 496 -24.88 -1.03 -17.75
N SER A 497 -24.22 0.13 -17.64
CA SER A 497 -24.82 1.44 -17.95
C SER A 497 -25.04 1.65 -19.45
N GLY A 498 -24.44 0.78 -20.28
CA GLY A 498 -24.50 0.86 -21.72
C GLY A 498 -25.74 0.24 -22.35
N THR A 499 -25.88 0.48 -23.68
CA THR A 499 -26.96 -0.11 -24.48
C THR A 499 -26.43 -1.28 -25.29
N ILE A 500 -26.99 -2.47 -25.09
CA ILE A 500 -26.65 -3.71 -25.79
C ILE A 500 -27.46 -3.82 -27.07
N THR A 501 -26.83 -4.21 -28.18
CA THR A 501 -27.48 -4.53 -29.46
C THR A 501 -26.90 -5.83 -30.05
N GLY A 502 -27.72 -6.57 -30.77
CA GLY A 502 -27.28 -7.79 -31.48
C GLY A 502 -27.15 -9.06 -30.63
N GLY A 503 -27.39 -8.99 -29.34
CA GLY A 503 -27.41 -10.15 -28.42
C GLY A 503 -26.42 -9.99 -27.25
N GLY A 504 -26.94 -10.13 -26.06
CA GLY A 504 -26.17 -10.02 -24.81
C GLY A 504 -27.10 -9.77 -23.61
N THR A 505 -26.55 -9.89 -22.42
CA THR A 505 -27.27 -9.70 -21.16
C THR A 505 -26.38 -9.08 -20.10
N VAL A 506 -26.99 -8.37 -19.15
CA VAL A 506 -26.34 -8.00 -17.88
C VAL A 506 -26.37 -9.21 -16.96
N VAL A 507 -25.22 -9.58 -16.42
CA VAL A 507 -25.03 -10.72 -15.52
C VAL A 507 -24.66 -10.20 -14.13
N LYS A 508 -25.39 -10.66 -13.11
CA LYS A 508 -25.06 -10.43 -11.70
C LYS A 508 -24.56 -11.74 -11.09
N PRO A 509 -23.25 -11.90 -10.90
CA PRO A 509 -22.70 -13.11 -10.31
C PRO A 509 -23.06 -13.22 -8.81
N ALA A 510 -22.94 -14.43 -8.26
CA ALA A 510 -23.17 -14.66 -6.83
C ALA A 510 -22.09 -14.02 -5.94
N SER A 511 -20.90 -13.77 -6.49
CA SER A 511 -19.78 -13.10 -5.85
C SER A 511 -19.13 -12.13 -6.84
N ALA A 512 -18.81 -10.92 -6.38
CA ALA A 512 -17.98 -10.00 -7.17
C ALA A 512 -16.51 -10.46 -7.25
N TRP A 513 -16.03 -11.17 -6.23
CA TRP A 513 -14.66 -11.70 -6.17
C TRP A 513 -14.47 -12.87 -7.15
N THR A 514 -13.51 -12.74 -8.06
CA THR A 514 -13.20 -13.74 -9.09
C THR A 514 -12.09 -14.71 -8.69
N GLY A 515 -11.49 -14.54 -7.50
CA GLY A 515 -10.27 -15.22 -7.08
C GLY A 515 -9.01 -14.35 -7.21
N GLU A 516 -9.08 -13.26 -7.98
CA GLU A 516 -7.94 -12.37 -8.26
C GLU A 516 -8.31 -10.88 -8.23
N ALA A 517 -9.54 -10.55 -8.60
CA ALA A 517 -10.03 -9.17 -8.68
C ALA A 517 -11.53 -9.10 -8.37
N ASN A 518 -12.09 -7.90 -8.25
CA ASN A 518 -13.51 -7.68 -8.03
C ASN A 518 -14.20 -7.19 -9.31
N ILE A 519 -15.35 -7.79 -9.63
CA ILE A 519 -16.28 -7.25 -10.62
C ILE A 519 -16.83 -5.94 -10.08
N SER A 520 -16.61 -4.85 -10.83
CA SER A 520 -17.06 -3.51 -10.49
C SER A 520 -18.59 -3.42 -10.49
N GLY A 521 -19.17 -2.62 -9.58
CA GLY A 521 -20.63 -2.48 -9.49
C GLY A 521 -21.40 -3.77 -9.19
N GLY A 522 -20.73 -4.92 -9.09
CA GLY A 522 -21.32 -6.24 -8.84
C GLY A 522 -22.07 -6.85 -10.03
N ALA A 523 -21.83 -6.33 -11.25
CA ALA A 523 -22.42 -6.86 -12.49
C ALA A 523 -21.46 -6.68 -13.68
N TYR A 524 -21.66 -7.41 -14.75
CA TYR A 524 -20.94 -7.25 -16.01
C TYR A 524 -21.86 -7.52 -17.21
N VAL A 525 -21.43 -7.14 -18.40
CA VAL A 525 -22.14 -7.36 -19.66
C VAL A 525 -21.54 -8.58 -20.39
N ALA A 526 -22.33 -9.61 -20.61
CA ALA A 526 -21.98 -10.73 -21.50
C ALA A 526 -22.55 -10.46 -22.91
N LEU A 527 -21.67 -10.43 -23.93
CA LEU A 527 -22.03 -10.26 -25.33
C LEU A 527 -21.73 -11.53 -26.10
N ALA A 528 -22.63 -11.89 -27.04
CA ALA A 528 -22.40 -12.94 -28.03
C ALA A 528 -21.70 -12.38 -29.27
N ALA A 529 -21.11 -13.26 -30.07
CA ALA A 529 -20.49 -12.90 -31.36
C ALA A 529 -21.42 -12.08 -32.26
N GLY A 530 -20.93 -10.97 -32.80
CA GLY A 530 -21.68 -10.00 -33.59
C GLY A 530 -22.46 -8.95 -32.79
N ALA A 531 -22.47 -9.04 -31.48
CA ALA A 531 -23.13 -8.03 -30.61
C ALA A 531 -22.27 -6.78 -30.41
N SER A 532 -22.94 -5.72 -30.00
CA SER A 532 -22.28 -4.45 -29.65
C SER A 532 -22.80 -3.89 -28.34
N LEU A 533 -21.92 -3.18 -27.62
CA LEU A 533 -22.22 -2.42 -26.42
C LEU A 533 -21.84 -0.95 -26.65
N SER A 534 -22.79 -0.05 -26.46
CA SER A 534 -22.55 1.40 -26.51
C SER A 534 -22.58 1.95 -25.09
N VAL A 535 -21.42 2.35 -24.55
CA VAL A 535 -21.29 2.91 -23.21
C VAL A 535 -21.25 4.43 -23.30
N PRO A 536 -22.22 5.14 -22.68
CA PRO A 536 -22.20 6.59 -22.61
C PRO A 536 -21.09 7.06 -21.67
N LEU A 537 -20.42 8.15 -22.04
CA LEU A 537 -19.35 8.75 -21.26
C LEU A 537 -19.69 10.19 -20.86
N PRO A 538 -19.28 10.64 -19.67
CA PRO A 538 -19.37 12.05 -19.30
C PRO A 538 -18.69 12.94 -20.37
N ALA A 539 -19.25 14.10 -20.63
CA ALA A 539 -18.63 15.08 -21.54
C ALA A 539 -17.28 15.55 -20.95
N ALA A 540 -16.26 15.67 -21.81
CA ALA A 540 -14.96 16.21 -21.43
C ALA A 540 -14.37 17.00 -22.60
N ASP A 541 -13.73 18.13 -22.28
CA ASP A 541 -13.08 19.01 -23.25
C ASP A 541 -11.63 18.59 -23.57
N GLU A 542 -11.19 17.46 -23.00
CA GLU A 542 -9.84 16.93 -23.16
C GLU A 542 -9.86 15.48 -23.67
N PRO A 543 -8.78 15.03 -24.33
CA PRO A 543 -8.60 13.64 -24.68
C PRO A 543 -8.45 12.74 -23.43
N ARG A 544 -8.93 11.49 -23.54
CA ARG A 544 -8.87 10.49 -22.45
C ARG A 544 -8.37 9.16 -22.98
N ASN A 545 -7.57 8.47 -22.19
CA ASN A 545 -7.24 7.06 -22.43
C ASN A 545 -8.39 6.19 -21.92
N ILE A 546 -8.69 5.13 -22.64
CA ILE A 546 -9.77 4.19 -22.29
C ILE A 546 -9.16 2.80 -22.14
N TYR A 547 -9.54 2.13 -21.04
CA TYR A 547 -9.13 0.77 -20.75
C TYR A 547 -10.36 -0.09 -20.49
N PRO A 548 -10.90 -0.79 -21.50
CA PRO A 548 -11.96 -1.76 -21.29
C PRO A 548 -11.47 -2.88 -20.37
N ILE A 549 -12.21 -3.16 -19.31
CA ILE A 549 -11.97 -4.30 -18.42
C ILE A 549 -12.70 -5.51 -19.00
N VAL A 550 -11.92 -6.47 -19.47
CA VAL A 550 -12.45 -7.68 -20.09
C VAL A 550 -12.15 -8.86 -19.20
N ASN A 551 -13.18 -9.64 -18.86
CA ASN A 551 -12.99 -10.88 -18.15
C ASN A 551 -12.41 -11.94 -19.13
N GLN A 552 -11.12 -12.24 -18.98
CA GLN A 552 -10.36 -13.12 -19.86
C GLN A 552 -10.45 -14.57 -19.36
N GLY A 553 -11.04 -15.44 -20.19
CA GLY A 553 -10.89 -16.88 -20.00
C GLY A 553 -9.54 -17.40 -20.52
N ILE A 554 -9.19 -18.65 -20.18
CA ILE A 554 -7.93 -19.29 -20.61
C ILE A 554 -7.86 -19.40 -22.13
N ALA A 555 -8.96 -19.84 -22.77
CA ALA A 555 -9.03 -20.02 -24.22
C ALA A 555 -9.41 -18.70 -24.93
N PRO A 556 -8.80 -18.41 -26.09
CA PRO A 556 -9.24 -17.29 -26.93
C PRO A 556 -10.70 -17.48 -27.39
N SER A 557 -11.48 -16.39 -27.39
CA SER A 557 -12.87 -16.38 -27.87
C SER A 557 -13.14 -15.31 -28.94
N GLY A 558 -12.11 -14.62 -29.45
CA GLY A 558 -12.24 -13.59 -30.48
C GLY A 558 -11.64 -12.25 -30.09
N SER A 559 -12.23 -11.20 -30.60
CA SER A 559 -11.79 -9.83 -30.36
C SER A 559 -12.98 -8.86 -30.29
N THR A 560 -12.77 -7.70 -29.60
CA THR A 560 -13.73 -6.61 -29.55
C THR A 560 -13.10 -5.35 -30.14
N SER A 561 -13.71 -4.82 -31.19
CA SER A 561 -13.31 -3.56 -31.85
C SER A 561 -14.00 -2.37 -31.17
N TRP A 562 -13.21 -1.37 -30.79
CA TRP A 562 -13.67 -0.19 -30.07
C TRP A 562 -13.66 1.04 -30.97
N THR A 563 -14.78 1.75 -31.01
CA THR A 563 -14.98 2.92 -31.89
C THR A 563 -15.70 4.05 -31.16
N THR A 564 -15.64 5.24 -31.73
CA THR A 564 -16.48 6.41 -31.42
C THR A 564 -17.09 6.97 -32.70
N ALA A 565 -17.98 7.95 -32.54
CA ALA A 565 -18.47 8.72 -33.70
C ALA A 565 -17.34 9.44 -34.49
N LYS A 566 -16.15 9.62 -33.87
CA LYS A 566 -14.98 10.27 -34.48
C LYS A 566 -13.95 9.28 -35.06
N GLY A 567 -14.20 7.98 -34.98
CA GLY A 567 -13.36 6.93 -35.56
C GLY A 567 -12.95 5.83 -34.61
N PRO A 568 -12.06 4.92 -35.06
CA PRO A 568 -11.63 3.76 -34.29
C PRO A 568 -10.67 4.15 -33.18
N LEU A 569 -10.79 3.46 -32.03
CA LEU A 569 -9.90 3.58 -30.86
C LEU A 569 -8.90 2.43 -30.79
N GLY A 570 -9.30 1.22 -31.23
CA GLY A 570 -8.45 0.03 -31.19
C GLY A 570 -9.24 -1.26 -31.03
N THR A 571 -8.53 -2.32 -30.68
CA THR A 571 -9.10 -3.66 -30.53
C THR A 571 -8.53 -4.32 -29.27
N THR A 572 -9.40 -5.01 -28.54
CA THR A 572 -9.01 -5.88 -27.42
C THR A 572 -9.21 -7.35 -27.80
N ARG A 573 -8.39 -8.23 -27.28
CA ARG A 573 -8.62 -9.67 -27.38
C ARG A 573 -9.72 -10.09 -26.39
N ASN A 574 -10.45 -11.16 -26.73
CA ASN A 574 -11.39 -11.81 -25.83
C ASN A 574 -10.80 -13.19 -25.47
N GLY A 575 -10.60 -13.44 -24.18
CA GLY A 575 -9.96 -14.66 -23.71
C GLY A 575 -8.47 -14.78 -24.07
N GLY A 576 -7.91 -15.96 -23.88
CA GLY A 576 -6.48 -16.22 -24.15
C GLY A 576 -5.56 -15.65 -23.08
N ALA A 577 -6.00 -15.63 -21.82
CA ALA A 577 -5.16 -15.20 -20.69
C ALA A 577 -3.98 -16.14 -20.43
N GLY A 578 -4.05 -17.40 -20.91
CA GLY A 578 -3.03 -18.41 -20.60
C GLY A 578 -3.31 -19.11 -19.27
N ALA A 579 -2.25 -19.57 -18.60
CA ALA A 579 -2.38 -20.20 -17.30
C ALA A 579 -2.79 -19.17 -16.25
N GLN A 580 -3.76 -19.53 -15.43
CA GLN A 580 -4.31 -18.68 -14.37
C GLN A 580 -3.40 -18.68 -13.13
N GLY A 581 -3.37 -17.56 -12.41
CA GLY A 581 -2.56 -17.42 -11.20
C GLY A 581 -3.13 -18.12 -9.98
N ILE A 582 -4.40 -17.86 -9.64
CA ILE A 582 -5.03 -18.37 -8.41
C ILE A 582 -6.01 -19.51 -8.72
N THR A 583 -6.91 -19.31 -9.68
CA THR A 583 -8.01 -20.23 -9.99
C THR A 583 -8.05 -20.56 -11.47
N ASP A 584 -8.60 -21.73 -11.81
CA ASP A 584 -8.79 -22.15 -13.21
C ASP A 584 -9.97 -21.45 -13.89
N ALA A 585 -10.79 -20.76 -13.11
CA ALA A 585 -11.97 -20.05 -13.58
C ALA A 585 -12.43 -19.01 -12.55
N PRO A 586 -13.18 -18.00 -12.98
CA PRO A 586 -13.72 -17.79 -14.32
C PRO A 586 -12.82 -16.97 -15.25
N GLY A 587 -11.65 -16.49 -14.82
CA GLY A 587 -10.73 -15.68 -15.61
C GLY A 587 -10.33 -14.40 -14.92
N ILE A 588 -9.51 -13.61 -15.59
CA ILE A 588 -8.90 -12.37 -15.10
C ILE A 588 -9.64 -11.14 -15.64
N LEU A 589 -9.96 -10.20 -14.79
CA LEU A 589 -10.54 -8.90 -15.16
C LEU A 589 -9.43 -7.93 -15.62
N PHE A 590 -9.05 -7.97 -16.90
CA PHE A 590 -7.89 -7.26 -17.38
C PHE A 590 -8.24 -5.93 -18.08
N PRO A 591 -7.69 -4.77 -17.62
CA PRO A 591 -7.83 -3.49 -18.29
C PRO A 591 -6.92 -3.39 -19.49
N PHE A 592 -7.49 -3.39 -20.71
CA PHE A 592 -6.73 -3.29 -21.95
C PHE A 592 -6.53 -1.85 -22.38
N THR A 593 -5.30 -1.45 -22.67
CA THR A 593 -5.01 -0.15 -23.27
C THR A 593 -5.46 -0.09 -24.72
N LEU A 594 -6.36 0.84 -25.07
CA LEU A 594 -6.69 1.10 -26.47
C LEU A 594 -5.58 1.88 -27.16
N GLN A 595 -5.36 1.62 -28.46
CA GLN A 595 -4.24 2.16 -29.23
C GLN A 595 -4.34 3.69 -29.42
N ARG A 596 -5.56 4.23 -29.39
CA ARG A 596 -5.82 5.67 -29.57
C ARG A 596 -6.62 6.21 -28.41
N ALA A 597 -6.27 7.40 -28.00
CA ALA A 597 -7.04 8.14 -27.01
C ALA A 597 -8.42 8.51 -27.56
N LEU A 598 -9.41 8.54 -26.68
CA LEU A 598 -10.73 9.07 -26.92
C LEU A 598 -10.61 10.58 -27.15
N PRO A 599 -11.06 11.12 -28.30
CA PRO A 599 -10.95 12.56 -28.57
C PRO A 599 -11.88 13.38 -27.68
N ALA A 600 -11.47 14.63 -27.40
CA ALA A 600 -12.31 15.59 -26.68
C ALA A 600 -13.71 15.69 -27.30
N GLY A 601 -14.73 15.86 -26.44
CA GLY A 601 -16.15 15.95 -26.82
C GLY A 601 -16.77 14.62 -27.29
N ALA A 602 -16.08 13.48 -27.20
CA ALA A 602 -16.71 12.19 -27.46
C ALA A 602 -17.61 11.80 -26.27
N ALA A 603 -18.88 11.46 -26.58
CA ALA A 603 -19.92 11.19 -25.58
C ALA A 603 -20.22 9.69 -25.39
N ALA A 604 -19.63 8.80 -26.18
CA ALA A 604 -19.80 7.36 -26.06
C ALA A 604 -18.65 6.61 -26.72
N VAL A 605 -18.46 5.38 -26.24
CA VAL A 605 -17.58 4.37 -26.84
C VAL A 605 -18.43 3.15 -27.18
N VAL A 606 -18.21 2.59 -28.39
CA VAL A 606 -18.90 1.40 -28.87
C VAL A 606 -17.92 0.26 -29.04
N GLY A 607 -18.14 -0.83 -28.32
CA GLY A 607 -17.43 -2.10 -28.49
C GLY A 607 -18.28 -3.05 -29.33
N THR A 608 -17.76 -3.59 -30.44
CA THR A 608 -18.38 -4.62 -31.26
C THR A 608 -17.50 -5.85 -31.25
N THR A 609 -18.06 -6.99 -30.85
CA THR A 609 -17.30 -8.24 -30.71
C THR A 609 -17.55 -9.21 -31.85
N ASP A 610 -16.50 -9.95 -32.25
CA ASP A 610 -16.60 -11.07 -33.20
C ASP A 610 -16.68 -12.45 -32.53
N GLY A 611 -16.57 -12.48 -31.18
CA GLY A 611 -16.69 -13.68 -30.36
C GLY A 611 -17.34 -13.36 -29.03
N ASP A 612 -17.57 -14.35 -28.19
CA ASP A 612 -18.14 -14.16 -26.87
C ASP A 612 -17.19 -13.38 -25.96
N VAL A 613 -17.73 -12.42 -25.21
CA VAL A 613 -16.95 -11.58 -24.29
C VAL A 613 -17.77 -11.18 -23.06
N ALA A 614 -17.11 -11.12 -21.90
CA ALA A 614 -17.63 -10.50 -20.68
C ALA A 614 -16.88 -9.18 -20.44
N LEU A 615 -17.63 -8.07 -20.38
CA LEU A 615 -17.14 -6.71 -20.17
C LEU A 615 -17.61 -6.23 -18.81
N ASP A 616 -16.68 -5.87 -17.92
CA ASP A 616 -16.98 -5.40 -16.57
C ASP A 616 -17.23 -3.90 -16.55
N ALA A 617 -16.24 -3.12 -16.91
CA ALA A 617 -16.30 -1.66 -16.90
C ALA A 617 -15.32 -1.06 -17.93
N LEU A 618 -15.32 0.25 -18.07
CA LEU A 618 -14.30 1.04 -18.74
C LEU A 618 -13.57 1.87 -17.68
N LEU A 619 -12.24 1.73 -17.56
CA LEU A 619 -11.44 2.74 -16.90
C LEU A 619 -11.23 3.91 -17.86
N VAL A 620 -11.45 5.11 -17.39
CA VAL A 620 -11.34 6.36 -18.13
C VAL A 620 -10.31 7.26 -17.48
N GLN A 621 -9.19 7.49 -18.15
CA GLN A 621 -8.08 8.30 -17.63
C GLN A 621 -7.97 9.60 -18.44
N PRO A 622 -8.14 10.78 -17.84
CA PRO A 622 -7.76 12.04 -18.48
C PRO A 622 -6.29 12.00 -18.91
N GLN A 623 -5.97 12.57 -20.08
CA GLN A 623 -4.54 12.71 -20.44
C GLN A 623 -3.82 13.73 -19.56
N LEU A 624 -4.56 14.58 -18.84
CA LEU A 624 -4.07 15.48 -17.82
C LEU A 624 -4.94 15.33 -16.56
N SER A 625 -4.51 14.47 -15.64
CA SER A 625 -5.16 14.29 -14.35
C SER A 625 -4.74 15.37 -13.37
N THR A 626 -5.58 15.69 -12.36
CA THR A 626 -5.27 16.69 -11.34
C THR A 626 -5.75 16.30 -9.96
N VAL A 627 -4.99 16.68 -8.93
CA VAL A 627 -5.46 16.75 -7.55
C VAL A 627 -5.11 18.13 -6.99
N SER A 628 -6.12 18.82 -6.48
CA SER A 628 -5.96 20.11 -5.81
C SER A 628 -6.06 19.93 -4.31
N VAL A 629 -5.10 20.47 -3.60
CA VAL A 629 -5.00 20.44 -2.13
C VAL A 629 -4.90 21.84 -1.57
N ASP A 630 -5.29 21.98 -0.31
CA ASP A 630 -5.32 23.28 0.39
C ASP A 630 -4.98 23.07 1.87
N GLY A 631 -4.55 24.15 2.52
CA GLY A 631 -4.26 24.18 3.93
C GLY A 631 -3.50 25.43 4.37
N SER A 632 -2.84 25.36 5.53
CA SER A 632 -2.05 26.48 6.05
C SER A 632 -0.85 26.85 5.17
N GLY A 633 -0.39 25.93 4.33
CA GLY A 633 0.68 26.17 3.34
C GLY A 633 0.19 26.86 2.07
N GLY A 634 -1.13 27.13 1.95
CA GLY A 634 -1.75 27.67 0.73
C GLY A 634 -2.40 26.58 -0.13
N SER A 635 -2.80 26.99 -1.33
CA SER A 635 -3.43 26.08 -2.31
C SER A 635 -2.41 25.62 -3.34
N ALA A 636 -2.38 24.32 -3.60
CA ALA A 636 -1.56 23.72 -4.64
C ALA A 636 -2.37 22.75 -5.52
N THR A 637 -1.97 22.60 -6.78
CA THR A 637 -2.54 21.62 -7.69
C THR A 637 -1.42 20.82 -8.35
N LEU A 638 -1.50 19.50 -8.19
CA LEU A 638 -0.67 18.54 -8.91
C LEU A 638 -1.34 18.23 -10.26
N TYR A 639 -0.62 18.43 -11.36
CA TYR A 639 -0.99 18.02 -12.70
C TYR A 639 -0.17 16.81 -13.11
N VAL A 640 -0.82 15.74 -13.56
CA VAL A 640 -0.19 14.46 -13.92
C VAL A 640 -0.50 14.13 -15.38
N SER A 641 0.53 13.91 -16.18
CA SER A 641 0.38 13.64 -17.61
C SER A 641 0.39 12.14 -17.93
N ALA A 642 -0.68 11.67 -18.57
CA ALA A 642 -0.73 10.39 -19.28
C ALA A 642 -0.65 10.59 -20.81
N ALA A 643 -0.23 11.76 -21.28
CA ALA A 643 -0.03 12.07 -22.69
C ALA A 643 1.37 11.67 -23.17
N LYS A 644 1.47 11.33 -24.47
CA LYS A 644 2.75 10.99 -25.13
C LYS A 644 3.58 12.22 -25.55
N SER A 645 3.03 13.43 -25.39
CA SER A 645 3.69 14.70 -25.69
C SER A 645 3.46 15.70 -24.57
N THR A 646 4.30 16.74 -24.52
CA THR A 646 4.12 17.85 -23.58
C THR A 646 2.72 18.42 -23.66
N THR A 647 2.06 18.56 -22.52
CA THR A 647 0.72 19.16 -22.39
C THR A 647 0.85 20.58 -21.84
N VAL A 648 0.10 21.52 -22.42
CA VAL A 648 -0.01 22.89 -21.91
C VAL A 648 -1.45 23.17 -21.56
N LYS A 649 -1.71 23.61 -20.32
CA LYS A 649 -3.04 23.95 -19.80
C LYS A 649 -3.06 25.41 -19.36
N ALA A 650 -3.98 26.20 -19.92
CA ALA A 650 -4.22 27.55 -19.43
C ALA A 650 -4.94 27.49 -18.07
N VAL A 651 -4.45 28.25 -17.10
CA VAL A 651 -4.99 28.37 -15.77
C VAL A 651 -5.28 29.83 -15.47
N GLN A 652 -6.45 30.10 -14.88
CA GLN A 652 -6.82 31.45 -14.50
C GLN A 652 -6.03 31.87 -13.24
N LEU A 653 -5.21 32.92 -13.37
CA LEU A 653 -4.47 33.49 -12.25
C LEU A 653 -5.42 34.28 -11.34
N PRO A 654 -5.47 34.00 -10.03
CA PRO A 654 -6.18 34.85 -9.09
C PRO A 654 -5.60 36.27 -9.06
N ALA A 655 -6.44 37.30 -8.92
CA ALA A 655 -5.98 38.67 -8.87
C ALA A 655 -5.06 38.89 -7.66
N GLY A 656 -3.87 39.45 -7.88
CA GLY A 656 -2.87 39.71 -6.82
C GLY A 656 -1.93 38.52 -6.52
N PHE A 657 -2.03 37.41 -7.30
CA PHE A 657 -1.14 36.25 -7.17
C PHE A 657 -0.22 36.09 -8.36
N VAL A 658 0.88 35.42 -8.16
CA VAL A 658 1.77 34.84 -9.19
C VAL A 658 1.71 33.33 -9.09
N MET A 659 1.85 32.65 -10.23
CA MET A 659 1.91 31.21 -10.31
C MET A 659 3.37 30.76 -10.17
N GLU A 660 3.62 29.86 -9.26
CA GLU A 660 4.85 29.09 -9.19
C GLU A 660 4.59 27.69 -9.68
N GLN A 661 5.49 27.14 -10.51
CA GLN A 661 5.36 25.77 -10.99
C GLN A 661 6.69 25.05 -10.91
N GLN A 662 6.63 23.81 -10.43
CA GLN A 662 7.74 22.89 -10.36
C GLN A 662 7.44 21.72 -11.28
N GLN A 663 8.21 21.60 -12.37
CA GLN A 663 8.01 20.58 -13.38
C GLN A 663 8.97 19.42 -13.17
N TYR A 664 8.43 18.20 -13.28
CA TYR A 664 9.18 16.96 -13.17
C TYR A 664 8.89 16.05 -14.36
N ASP A 665 9.91 15.30 -14.77
CA ASP A 665 9.78 14.27 -15.79
C ASP A 665 9.17 12.98 -15.22
N SER A 666 9.05 11.93 -16.04
CA SER A 666 8.53 10.62 -15.67
C SER A 666 9.38 9.84 -14.65
N THR A 667 10.49 10.42 -14.20
CA THR A 667 11.37 9.88 -13.15
C THR A 667 11.37 10.73 -11.87
N GLY A 668 10.55 11.80 -11.81
CA GLY A 668 10.49 12.73 -10.70
C GLY A 668 11.66 13.72 -10.63
N LYS A 669 12.47 13.83 -11.68
CA LYS A 669 13.58 14.79 -11.77
C LYS A 669 13.12 16.12 -12.38
N PRO A 670 13.70 17.24 -11.93
CA PRO A 670 13.35 18.56 -12.47
C PRO A 670 13.61 18.66 -13.98
N VAL A 671 12.65 19.18 -14.72
CA VAL A 671 12.81 19.48 -16.15
C VAL A 671 13.61 20.77 -16.31
N GLN A 672 14.82 20.68 -16.89
CA GLN A 672 15.66 21.86 -17.13
C GLN A 672 15.14 22.70 -18.30
N GLY A 673 15.14 24.02 -18.16
CA GLY A 673 15.01 24.96 -19.27
C GLY A 673 13.69 25.68 -19.47
N ASN A 674 12.64 25.37 -18.73
CA ASN A 674 11.43 26.20 -18.76
C ASN A 674 11.50 27.20 -17.60
N GLY A 675 12.07 28.38 -17.86
CA GLY A 675 12.00 29.51 -16.94
C GLY A 675 10.56 29.69 -16.51
N ASN A 676 10.36 29.83 -15.19
CA ASN A 676 9.08 30.22 -14.59
C ASN A 676 8.55 31.48 -15.29
N ASP A 677 7.73 31.31 -16.36
CA ASP A 677 6.94 32.43 -16.84
C ASP A 677 5.74 32.58 -15.90
N ALA A 678 6.05 33.04 -14.68
CA ALA A 678 5.09 33.28 -13.60
C ALA A 678 3.89 34.15 -14.02
N ARG A 679 3.92 34.71 -15.23
CA ARG A 679 2.92 35.63 -15.78
C ARG A 679 2.10 35.03 -16.92
N SER A 680 2.51 33.90 -17.49
CA SER A 680 1.84 33.35 -18.69
C SER A 680 0.48 32.73 -18.41
N GLY A 681 0.21 32.33 -17.15
CA GLY A 681 -1.00 31.58 -16.81
C GLY A 681 -1.09 30.19 -17.46
N ASN A 682 0.04 29.67 -17.97
CA ASN A 682 0.10 28.34 -18.59
C ASN A 682 0.89 27.36 -17.72
N VAL A 683 0.27 26.23 -17.42
CA VAL A 683 0.91 25.07 -16.78
C VAL A 683 1.44 24.16 -17.88
N THR A 684 2.72 23.82 -17.82
CA THR A 684 3.35 22.88 -18.75
C THR A 684 3.66 21.58 -18.02
N VAL A 685 3.29 20.43 -18.60
CA VAL A 685 3.53 19.11 -18.02
C VAL A 685 4.27 18.24 -19.02
N ALA A 686 5.40 17.67 -18.63
CA ALA A 686 6.21 16.77 -19.44
C ALA A 686 5.46 15.46 -19.75
N PRO A 687 5.77 14.77 -20.86
CA PRO A 687 5.17 13.48 -21.17
C PRO A 687 5.41 12.45 -20.05
N GLY A 688 4.33 11.86 -19.51
CA GLY A 688 4.41 10.89 -18.40
C GLY A 688 4.96 11.47 -17.10
N GLY A 689 5.21 12.78 -17.02
CA GLY A 689 5.68 13.47 -15.83
C GLY A 689 4.55 14.19 -15.09
N PHE A 690 4.92 15.05 -14.14
CA PHE A 690 3.95 15.83 -13.37
C PHE A 690 4.48 17.23 -13.05
N THR A 691 3.56 18.13 -12.71
CA THR A 691 3.87 19.52 -12.37
C THR A 691 3.07 19.93 -11.15
N LEU A 692 3.75 20.41 -10.10
CA LEU A 692 3.12 21.03 -8.94
C LEU A 692 3.00 22.55 -9.19
N VAL A 693 1.81 23.06 -8.99
CA VAL A 693 1.48 24.50 -9.15
C VAL A 693 0.96 25.06 -7.85
N SER A 694 1.51 26.18 -7.41
CA SER A 694 1.02 26.98 -6.30
C SER A 694 0.82 28.43 -6.68
N PHE A 695 -0.01 29.15 -5.92
CA PHE A 695 -0.25 30.57 -6.12
C PHE A 695 0.26 31.33 -4.90
N VAL A 696 1.21 32.24 -5.13
CA VAL A 696 1.85 33.04 -4.10
C VAL A 696 1.39 34.49 -4.26
N ALA A 697 1.03 35.15 -3.17
CA ALA A 697 0.66 36.57 -3.17
C ALA A 697 1.84 37.43 -3.67
N ARG A 698 1.56 38.46 -4.49
CA ARG A 698 2.57 39.40 -5.03
C ARG A 698 3.17 40.25 -3.94
#